data_bdb2b577e42296f16b88650b7ce280af
#
_entry.id   bdb2b577e42296f16b88650b7ce280af
#
_cell.length_a   1.000
_cell.length_b   1.000
_cell.length_c   1.000
_cell.angle_alpha   90.00
_cell.angle_beta   90.00
_cell.angle_gamma   90.00
#
_symmetry.space_group_name_H-M   'P 1'
#
loop_
_entity.id
_entity.type
_entity.pdbx_description
1 polymer ?
#
loop_
_entity_poly.entity_id
_entity_poly.type
_entity_poly.pdbx_seq_one_letter_code
_entity_poly.pdbx_strand_id
1 'polypeptide(L)'
;MIPILSQLLCDNESLFEYERYWGTSRQVSIGQVQRRLIALERQNAPLKHDSYYEGLAKNALAAYRDLPDLIGGIPYDLAKEYLISVNHELYVKADRFTEWMELIKQFPPLLLISAFFADKFTSALQKDRRKMMEFANCFLKQFKHTVQLLPYIPAFNYIMEKEGGLNDLHLHLNGTTETDVLWNLLLRSPYKMAKDYQDAYESKAAVRKLSEQIISDFTPLRLYERMKQAADLRGRLITQIAISNGLIKEEEIIKGEKDYSSPVRLRNLWGDFGGMSETGMMIDELLFCLCVMSEIRNYHDTKVAGMFHHYLLIKGMVHRFVVMQRLQVGFPQFQLLTENSFRWHIEEFYEKRFLQLAGCNFCTKLALIEGRFSPKNSSVENSLLVSRIRRGFEEAKRKSEFLKDTDLRLIAHFIKRPEKTFEKKFNIRSRFLRKELKRKAIALAVFLKESPDNKQYVVGVDAAASEFDAGPEVFAQTYRFLRNQGVKHFTFHAGEDFSHLVSGLRTIVEAVIFLDLWPGDRLGHCTAIGISPDLWIRRIGKICYLPQGEWLDDLVFVWKLIRESKHEGLQHLVLPLESEIAEYSYKVYGTYYLPYLLSKAWEYRQYDPFLLLEKADMRYDSWYSNYSYEQYNDIQTEFGKSGIKPIIEAYHASTNG
;
A
#
# COMPACT_ATOMS: atom_id res chain seq x y z
N MET A 1 24.87 9.76 5.74
CA MET A 1 25.44 10.07 4.39
C MET A 1 24.83 9.20 3.30
N ILE A 2 24.76 7.90 3.49
CA ILE A 2 24.21 6.94 2.50
C ILE A 2 22.77 7.27 2.03
N PRO A 3 21.81 7.69 2.89
CA PRO A 3 20.46 8.07 2.44
C PRO A 3 20.42 9.22 1.43
N ILE A 4 21.37 10.14 1.48
CA ILE A 4 21.46 11.25 0.51
C ILE A 4 21.94 10.76 -0.86
N LEU A 5 22.95 9.88 -0.88
CA LEU A 5 23.46 9.31 -2.12
C LEU A 5 22.40 8.49 -2.85
N SER A 6 21.52 7.80 -2.13
CA SER A 6 20.43 7.04 -2.74
C SER A 6 19.47 7.93 -3.55
N GLN A 7 19.27 9.19 -3.14
CA GLN A 7 18.41 10.14 -3.85
C GLN A 7 18.92 10.45 -5.27
N LEU A 8 20.23 10.36 -5.50
CA LEU A 8 20.79 10.54 -6.83
C LEU A 8 20.32 9.51 -7.85
N LEU A 9 19.91 8.33 -7.38
CA LEU A 9 19.39 7.26 -8.25
C LEU A 9 17.91 7.43 -8.62
N CYS A 10 17.21 8.43 -8.04
CA CYS A 10 15.78 8.69 -8.29
C CYS A 10 15.44 10.19 -8.43
N ASP A 11 16.43 11.05 -8.66
CA ASP A 11 16.25 12.49 -8.76
C ASP A 11 15.64 12.92 -10.11
N ASN A 12 14.49 13.60 -10.07
CA ASN A 12 13.78 14.05 -11.27
C ASN A 12 14.58 15.10 -12.08
N GLU A 13 15.29 15.99 -11.42
CA GLU A 13 16.07 17.02 -12.12
C GLU A 13 17.26 16.41 -12.88
N SER A 14 17.90 15.38 -12.31
CA SER A 14 18.90 14.61 -13.04
C SER A 14 18.31 13.91 -14.26
N LEU A 15 17.06 13.42 -14.17
CA LEU A 15 16.36 12.87 -15.33
C LEU A 15 16.19 13.91 -16.43
N PHE A 16 15.74 15.13 -16.10
CA PHE A 16 15.61 16.23 -17.07
C PHE A 16 16.95 16.63 -17.71
N GLU A 17 18.05 16.58 -16.95
CA GLU A 17 19.37 16.84 -17.52
C GLU A 17 19.77 15.79 -18.57
N TYR A 18 19.51 14.50 -18.29
CA TYR A 18 19.74 13.44 -19.28
C TYR A 18 18.84 13.57 -20.51
N GLU A 19 17.58 13.91 -20.33
CA GLU A 19 16.65 14.16 -21.45
C GLU A 19 17.11 15.32 -22.32
N ARG A 20 17.62 16.40 -21.71
CA ARG A 20 18.19 17.55 -22.44
C ARG A 20 19.41 17.18 -23.29
N TYR A 21 20.20 16.21 -22.83
CA TYR A 21 21.40 15.75 -23.56
C TYR A 21 21.11 14.56 -24.48
N TRP A 22 19.87 14.07 -24.50
CA TRP A 22 19.49 12.96 -25.37
C TRP A 22 19.75 13.29 -26.86
N GLY A 23 20.45 12.37 -27.54
CA GLY A 23 20.85 12.57 -28.93
C GLY A 23 22.03 13.54 -29.16
N THR A 24 22.64 14.07 -28.09
CA THR A 24 23.85 14.92 -28.18
C THR A 24 25.10 14.14 -27.74
N SER A 25 26.28 14.73 -27.98
CA SER A 25 27.57 14.20 -27.50
C SER A 25 27.83 14.56 -26.02
N ARG A 26 26.98 15.38 -25.40
CA ARG A 26 27.14 15.81 -24.00
C ARG A 26 26.76 14.69 -23.05
N GLN A 27 27.48 14.60 -21.93
CA GLN A 27 27.23 13.64 -20.86
C GLN A 27 27.09 14.37 -19.52
N VAL A 28 26.34 13.80 -18.60
CA VAL A 28 26.24 14.30 -17.23
C VAL A 28 27.60 14.09 -16.53
N SER A 29 28.13 15.14 -15.95
CA SER A 29 29.40 15.14 -15.24
C SER A 29 29.22 14.93 -13.74
N ILE A 30 30.27 14.46 -13.06
CA ILE A 30 30.26 14.35 -11.59
C ILE A 30 30.03 15.71 -10.91
N GLY A 31 30.48 16.81 -11.50
CA GLY A 31 30.21 18.15 -10.98
C GLY A 31 28.73 18.56 -11.05
N GLN A 32 27.96 18.05 -12.03
CA GLN A 32 26.50 18.21 -12.08
C GLN A 32 25.83 17.38 -10.98
N VAL A 33 26.28 16.14 -10.78
CA VAL A 33 25.80 15.27 -9.69
C VAL A 33 26.07 15.91 -8.32
N GLN A 34 27.25 16.50 -8.12
CA GLN A 34 27.57 17.22 -6.90
C GLN A 34 26.62 18.40 -6.63
N ARG A 35 26.35 19.22 -7.65
CA ARG A 35 25.36 20.31 -7.54
C ARG A 35 23.96 19.80 -7.18
N ARG A 36 23.56 18.69 -7.77
CA ARG A 36 22.27 18.08 -7.43
C ARG A 36 22.22 17.59 -5.99
N LEU A 37 23.28 16.98 -5.50
CA LEU A 37 23.37 16.52 -4.09
C LEU A 37 23.21 17.71 -3.13
N ILE A 38 23.87 18.83 -3.41
CA ILE A 38 23.74 20.08 -2.62
C ILE A 38 22.28 20.57 -2.67
N ALA A 39 21.64 20.59 -3.83
CA ALA A 39 20.27 21.06 -3.97
C ALA A 39 19.29 20.16 -3.22
N LEU A 40 19.44 18.84 -3.29
CA LEU A 40 18.62 17.87 -2.57
C LEU A 40 18.75 18.03 -1.06
N GLU A 41 19.98 18.23 -0.56
CA GLU A 41 20.20 18.42 0.87
C GLU A 41 19.63 19.76 1.37
N ARG A 42 19.67 20.82 0.57
CA ARG A 42 18.99 22.09 0.91
C ARG A 42 17.47 21.92 1.06
N GLN A 43 16.85 21.02 0.29
CA GLN A 43 15.43 20.70 0.45
C GLN A 43 15.16 19.90 1.73
N ASN A 44 16.03 18.94 2.05
CA ASN A 44 15.89 18.07 3.22
C ASN A 44 16.19 18.78 4.55
N ALA A 45 17.19 19.64 4.56
CA ALA A 45 17.65 20.37 5.75
C ALA A 45 17.83 21.86 5.43
N PRO A 46 16.74 22.60 5.24
CA PRO A 46 16.79 24.03 4.91
C PRO A 46 17.45 24.85 6.04
N LEU A 47 17.88 26.07 5.71
CA LEU A 47 18.39 27.05 6.65
C LEU A 47 19.77 26.70 7.28
N LYS A 48 20.57 25.90 6.61
CA LYS A 48 21.99 25.71 6.94
C LYS A 48 22.86 26.66 6.13
N HIS A 49 24.08 26.92 6.61
CA HIS A 49 25.08 27.72 5.89
C HIS A 49 25.60 26.93 4.65
N ASP A 50 26.00 27.62 3.60
CA ASP A 50 26.47 26.99 2.35
C ASP A 50 27.63 26.01 2.56
N SER A 51 28.56 26.34 3.45
CA SER A 51 29.69 25.47 3.80
C SER A 51 29.25 24.10 4.38
N TYR A 52 28.08 24.03 5.02
CA TYR A 52 27.49 22.75 5.46
C TYR A 52 27.18 21.85 4.27
N TYR A 53 26.46 22.38 3.27
CA TYR A 53 26.06 21.60 2.10
C TYR A 53 27.24 21.20 1.23
N GLU A 54 28.21 22.11 1.04
CA GLU A 54 29.44 21.85 0.30
C GLU A 54 30.30 20.79 1.01
N GLY A 55 30.47 20.91 2.31
CA GLY A 55 31.19 19.95 3.12
C GLY A 55 30.55 18.57 3.12
N LEU A 56 29.23 18.52 3.23
CA LEU A 56 28.47 17.28 3.17
C LEU A 56 28.59 16.60 1.79
N ALA A 57 28.41 17.36 0.70
CA ALA A 57 28.55 16.83 -0.67
C ALA A 57 29.99 16.35 -0.94
N LYS A 58 31.00 17.10 -0.51
CA LYS A 58 32.42 16.71 -0.63
C LYS A 58 32.69 15.40 0.13
N ASN A 59 32.22 15.29 1.37
CA ASN A 59 32.42 14.10 2.19
C ASN A 59 31.65 12.88 1.63
N ALA A 60 30.42 13.08 1.15
CA ALA A 60 29.62 12.02 0.58
C ALA A 60 30.20 11.45 -0.72
N LEU A 61 30.85 12.31 -1.52
CA LEU A 61 31.45 11.93 -2.80
C LEU A 61 32.95 11.58 -2.68
N ALA A 62 33.56 11.71 -1.51
CA ALA A 62 34.99 11.47 -1.32
C ALA A 62 35.47 10.07 -1.70
N ALA A 63 34.57 9.08 -1.61
CA ALA A 63 34.85 7.70 -1.98
C ALA A 63 34.76 7.43 -3.50
N TYR A 64 34.22 8.39 -4.28
CA TYR A 64 33.91 8.20 -5.71
C TYR A 64 34.70 9.23 -6.53
N ARG A 65 35.59 8.75 -7.40
CA ARG A 65 36.47 9.62 -8.22
C ARG A 65 35.77 10.23 -9.41
N ASP A 66 34.84 9.48 -9.98
CA ASP A 66 34.13 9.85 -11.21
C ASP A 66 32.73 9.21 -11.30
N LEU A 67 32.05 9.37 -12.42
CA LEU A 67 30.70 8.86 -12.61
C LEU A 67 30.61 7.33 -12.59
N PRO A 68 31.53 6.56 -13.21
CA PRO A 68 31.58 5.11 -13.07
C PRO A 68 31.69 4.64 -11.63
N ASP A 69 32.63 5.19 -10.85
CA ASP A 69 32.79 4.89 -9.42
C ASP A 69 31.50 5.18 -8.65
N LEU A 70 30.85 6.30 -8.96
CA LEU A 70 29.61 6.72 -8.28
C LEU A 70 28.45 5.76 -8.59
N ILE A 71 28.17 5.51 -9.87
CA ILE A 71 26.99 4.74 -10.28
C ILE A 71 27.17 3.24 -9.99
N GLY A 72 28.37 2.73 -10.05
CA GLY A 72 28.68 1.35 -9.66
C GLY A 72 28.79 1.16 -8.15
N GLY A 73 29.31 2.17 -7.43
CA GLY A 73 29.62 2.11 -6.01
C GLY A 73 28.43 2.34 -5.09
N ILE A 74 27.56 3.33 -5.38
CA ILE A 74 26.41 3.64 -4.51
C ILE A 74 25.51 2.40 -4.25
N PRO A 75 25.04 1.66 -5.26
CA PRO A 75 24.22 0.47 -5.00
C PRO A 75 24.94 -0.60 -4.18
N TYR A 76 26.26 -0.74 -4.37
CA TYR A 76 27.08 -1.69 -3.63
C TYR A 76 27.24 -1.32 -2.17
N ASP A 77 27.54 -0.05 -1.88
CA ASP A 77 27.69 0.45 -0.52
C ASP A 77 26.36 0.40 0.25
N LEU A 78 25.24 0.75 -0.42
CA LEU A 78 23.90 0.58 0.13
C LEU A 78 23.61 -0.92 0.42
N ALA A 79 23.94 -1.80 -0.51
CA ALA A 79 23.73 -3.23 -0.30
C ALA A 79 24.50 -3.76 0.90
N LYS A 80 25.76 -3.36 1.09
CA LYS A 80 26.57 -3.73 2.26
C LYS A 80 26.05 -3.13 3.57
N GLU A 81 25.53 -1.92 3.53
CA GLU A 81 24.96 -1.25 4.70
C GLU A 81 23.72 -1.98 5.22
N TYR A 82 22.82 -2.40 4.31
CA TYR A 82 21.50 -2.89 4.69
C TYR A 82 21.36 -4.42 4.65
N LEU A 83 22.11 -5.12 3.80
CA LEU A 83 21.90 -6.55 3.54
C LEU A 83 22.92 -7.43 4.27
N ILE A 84 22.48 -8.64 4.60
CA ILE A 84 23.30 -9.70 5.21
C ILE A 84 22.89 -11.05 4.68
N SER A 85 23.87 -11.94 4.47
CA SER A 85 23.61 -13.35 4.14
C SER A 85 23.81 -14.20 5.38
N VAL A 86 22.80 -14.98 5.72
CA VAL A 86 22.83 -15.94 6.84
C VAL A 86 22.39 -17.30 6.30
N ASN A 87 23.18 -18.35 6.50
CA ASN A 87 22.91 -19.70 6.02
C ASN A 87 22.58 -19.75 4.51
N HIS A 88 23.30 -18.97 3.70
CA HIS A 88 23.08 -18.82 2.26
C HIS A 88 21.76 -18.12 1.86
N GLU A 89 21.03 -17.55 2.79
CA GLU A 89 19.83 -16.76 2.55
C GLU A 89 20.13 -15.28 2.75
N LEU A 90 19.44 -14.41 1.98
CA LEU A 90 19.62 -12.96 2.05
C LEU A 90 18.54 -12.32 2.92
N TYR A 91 18.97 -11.47 3.83
CA TYR A 91 18.11 -10.74 4.76
C TYR A 91 18.52 -9.26 4.84
N VAL A 92 17.61 -8.46 5.37
CA VAL A 92 17.95 -7.12 5.84
C VAL A 92 18.50 -7.22 7.26
N LYS A 93 19.51 -6.43 7.60
CA LYS A 93 19.98 -6.30 8.97
C LYS A 93 18.84 -5.77 9.87
N ALA A 94 18.56 -6.43 10.97
CA ALA A 94 17.40 -6.13 11.80
C ALA A 94 17.41 -4.71 12.37
N ASP A 95 18.59 -4.20 12.77
CA ASP A 95 18.81 -2.84 13.26
C ASP A 95 18.66 -1.75 12.19
N ARG A 96 18.68 -2.12 10.91
CA ARG A 96 18.53 -1.23 9.74
C ARG A 96 17.22 -1.37 9.00
N PHE A 97 16.31 -2.20 9.50
CA PHE A 97 15.09 -2.54 8.76
C PHE A 97 14.19 -1.32 8.49
N THR A 98 14.04 -0.42 9.46
CA THR A 98 13.23 0.80 9.29
C THR A 98 13.80 1.70 8.17
N GLU A 99 15.11 1.88 8.15
CA GLU A 99 15.79 2.69 7.13
C GLU A 99 15.72 2.01 5.75
N TRP A 100 15.83 0.67 5.72
CA TRP A 100 15.61 -0.12 4.51
C TRP A 100 14.21 0.08 3.93
N MET A 101 13.17 0.05 4.76
CA MET A 101 11.80 0.29 4.32
C MET A 101 11.62 1.69 3.71
N GLU A 102 12.28 2.71 4.25
CA GLU A 102 12.26 4.06 3.65
C GLU A 102 13.06 4.12 2.34
N LEU A 103 14.13 3.35 2.23
CA LEU A 103 14.98 3.30 1.04
C LEU A 103 14.24 2.67 -0.15
N ILE A 104 13.59 1.52 0.06
CA ILE A 104 12.90 0.79 -1.02
C ILE A 104 11.60 1.45 -1.50
N LYS A 105 11.11 2.48 -0.81
CA LYS A 105 10.05 3.35 -1.33
C LYS A 105 10.52 4.20 -2.52
N GLN A 106 11.80 4.54 -2.57
CA GLN A 106 12.37 5.46 -3.57
C GLN A 106 12.71 4.77 -4.88
N PHE A 107 13.24 3.54 -4.82
CA PHE A 107 13.59 2.76 -6.01
C PHE A 107 13.51 1.24 -5.75
N PRO A 108 13.40 0.43 -6.81
CA PRO A 108 13.25 -1.02 -6.68
C PRO A 108 14.41 -1.68 -5.94
N PRO A 109 14.17 -2.54 -4.95
CA PRO A 109 15.20 -3.19 -4.16
C PRO A 109 16.07 -4.17 -4.97
N LEU A 110 15.59 -4.66 -6.12
CA LEU A 110 16.32 -5.60 -6.97
C LEU A 110 17.70 -5.08 -7.43
N LEU A 111 17.85 -3.75 -7.58
CA LEU A 111 19.15 -3.13 -7.86
C LEU A 111 20.15 -3.39 -6.73
N LEU A 112 19.74 -3.21 -5.47
CA LEU A 112 20.61 -3.44 -4.31
C LEU A 112 20.94 -4.90 -4.11
N ILE A 113 19.96 -5.75 -4.39
CA ILE A 113 20.15 -7.21 -4.37
C ILE A 113 21.16 -7.62 -5.44
N SER A 114 21.04 -7.09 -6.66
CA SER A 114 22.03 -7.30 -7.71
C SER A 114 23.42 -6.83 -7.28
N ALA A 115 23.52 -5.66 -6.68
CA ALA A 115 24.77 -5.11 -6.18
C ALA A 115 25.42 -5.99 -5.10
N PHE A 116 24.64 -6.56 -4.18
CA PHE A 116 25.13 -7.47 -3.15
C PHE A 116 25.81 -8.70 -3.74
N PHE A 117 25.35 -9.18 -4.89
CA PHE A 117 25.91 -10.33 -5.57
C PHE A 117 26.94 -9.98 -6.67
N ALA A 118 27.17 -8.70 -6.94
CA ALA A 118 28.06 -8.25 -8.00
C ALA A 118 29.50 -8.82 -7.89
N ASP A 119 30.01 -9.02 -6.68
CA ASP A 119 31.34 -9.61 -6.46
C ASP A 119 31.43 -11.09 -6.85
N LYS A 120 30.31 -11.81 -6.84
CA LYS A 120 30.23 -13.22 -7.22
C LYS A 120 30.00 -13.41 -8.72
N PHE A 121 29.63 -12.32 -9.41
CA PHE A 121 29.32 -12.34 -10.84
C PHE A 121 30.55 -12.00 -11.67
N THR A 122 31.19 -13.01 -12.24
CA THR A 122 32.44 -12.86 -12.98
C THR A 122 32.21 -12.65 -14.49
N SER A 123 33.18 -12.07 -15.18
CA SER A 123 33.15 -11.92 -16.64
C SER A 123 33.06 -13.26 -17.40
N ALA A 124 33.57 -14.36 -16.82
CA ALA A 124 33.44 -15.69 -17.38
C ALA A 124 31.99 -16.20 -17.42
N LEU A 125 31.14 -15.78 -16.44
CA LEU A 125 29.73 -16.11 -16.44
C LEU A 125 28.98 -15.35 -17.56
N GLN A 126 29.36 -14.10 -17.86
CA GLN A 126 28.71 -13.29 -18.88
C GLN A 126 28.84 -13.85 -20.29
N LYS A 127 29.88 -14.62 -20.55
CA LYS A 127 30.18 -15.22 -21.88
C LYS A 127 29.41 -16.50 -22.20
N ASP A 128 28.75 -17.08 -21.21
CA ASP A 128 28.07 -18.36 -21.33
C ASP A 128 26.65 -18.29 -20.75
N ARG A 129 25.63 -18.30 -21.62
CA ARG A 129 24.20 -18.27 -21.22
C ARG A 129 23.85 -19.39 -20.24
N ARG A 130 24.41 -20.58 -20.43
CA ARG A 130 24.13 -21.74 -19.56
C ARG A 130 24.65 -21.46 -18.14
N LYS A 131 25.88 -20.96 -18.01
CA LYS A 131 26.47 -20.59 -16.73
C LYS A 131 25.73 -19.43 -16.07
N MET A 132 25.25 -18.46 -16.84
CA MET A 132 24.41 -17.38 -16.33
C MET A 132 23.08 -17.91 -15.78
N MET A 133 22.44 -18.85 -16.46
CA MET A 133 21.22 -19.49 -15.98
C MET A 133 21.47 -20.36 -14.74
N GLU A 134 22.57 -21.12 -14.71
CA GLU A 134 22.98 -21.86 -13.52
C GLU A 134 23.24 -20.95 -12.33
N PHE A 135 23.91 -19.82 -12.55
CA PHE A 135 24.11 -18.78 -11.52
C PHE A 135 22.78 -18.21 -11.06
N ALA A 136 21.90 -17.83 -11.98
CA ALA A 136 20.58 -17.30 -11.64
C ALA A 136 19.74 -18.30 -10.85
N ASN A 137 19.76 -19.58 -11.23
CA ASN A 137 19.05 -20.64 -10.52
C ASN A 137 19.65 -20.92 -9.13
N CYS A 138 20.99 -20.94 -9.01
CA CYS A 138 21.66 -21.03 -7.72
C CYS A 138 21.34 -19.83 -6.83
N PHE A 139 21.35 -18.67 -7.43
CA PHE A 139 20.97 -17.43 -6.79
C PHE A 139 19.53 -17.47 -6.30
N LEU A 140 18.58 -17.88 -7.15
CA LEU A 140 17.18 -18.03 -6.80
C LEU A 140 16.95 -19.05 -5.69
N LYS A 141 17.70 -20.15 -5.65
CA LYS A 141 17.63 -21.11 -4.54
C LYS A 141 18.14 -20.55 -3.21
N GLN A 142 19.10 -19.61 -3.26
CA GLN A 142 19.56 -18.85 -2.08
C GLN A 142 18.59 -17.75 -1.70
N PHE A 143 17.71 -17.39 -2.62
CA PHE A 143 16.69 -16.38 -2.49
C PHE A 143 15.39 -17.03 -2.09
N LYS A 144 15.26 -17.41 -0.86
CA LYS A 144 13.96 -17.88 -0.35
C LYS A 144 13.01 -16.72 -0.07
N HIS A 145 13.38 -15.47 -0.39
CA HIS A 145 12.62 -14.31 0.03
C HIS A 145 12.33 -13.38 -1.13
N THR A 146 11.21 -12.76 -1.05
CA THR A 146 10.72 -11.73 -1.95
C THR A 146 11.79 -10.66 -2.17
N VAL A 147 11.66 -9.92 -3.23
CA VAL A 147 12.38 -8.66 -3.40
C VAL A 147 12.13 -7.71 -2.20
N GLN A 148 11.07 -7.93 -1.44
CA GLN A 148 10.78 -7.32 -0.14
C GLN A 148 11.45 -8.13 0.98
N LEU A 149 12.78 -8.05 1.06
CA LEU A 149 13.54 -8.80 2.05
C LEU A 149 13.07 -8.51 3.48
N LEU A 150 12.96 -9.60 4.26
CA LEU A 150 12.64 -9.52 5.68
C LEU A 150 13.90 -9.26 6.53
N PRO A 151 13.76 -8.71 7.74
CA PRO A 151 14.86 -8.68 8.69
C PRO A 151 15.19 -10.10 9.17
N TYR A 152 16.46 -10.36 9.43
CA TYR A 152 16.85 -11.62 10.06
C TYR A 152 16.40 -11.66 11.51
N ILE A 153 15.33 -12.43 11.79
CA ILE A 153 14.79 -12.64 13.13
C ILE A 153 14.69 -14.15 13.35
N PRO A 154 15.55 -14.76 14.20
CA PRO A 154 15.59 -16.21 14.39
C PRO A 154 14.24 -16.84 14.76
N ALA A 155 13.42 -16.13 15.55
CA ALA A 155 12.08 -16.59 15.94
C ALA A 155 11.14 -16.75 14.73
N PHE A 156 11.21 -15.86 13.73
CA PHE A 156 10.42 -15.97 12.51
C PHE A 156 10.85 -17.19 11.68
N ASN A 157 12.14 -17.40 11.55
CA ASN A 157 12.66 -18.56 10.83
C ASN A 157 12.23 -19.88 11.51
N TYR A 158 12.27 -19.92 12.83
CA TYR A 158 11.78 -21.07 13.59
C TYR A 158 10.29 -21.35 13.31
N ILE A 159 9.44 -20.33 13.35
CA ILE A 159 8.00 -20.48 13.04
C ILE A 159 7.81 -20.98 11.60
N MET A 160 8.48 -20.38 10.64
CA MET A 160 8.37 -20.78 9.23
C MET A 160 8.79 -22.24 8.98
N GLU A 161 9.82 -22.70 9.68
CA GLU A 161 10.36 -24.04 9.50
C GLU A 161 9.59 -25.11 10.32
N LYS A 162 9.20 -24.80 11.53
CA LYS A 162 8.64 -25.78 12.48
C LYS A 162 7.12 -25.78 12.57
N GLU A 163 6.50 -24.60 12.44
CA GLU A 163 5.04 -24.45 12.63
C GLU A 163 4.25 -24.50 11.30
N GLY A 164 4.89 -24.88 10.20
CA GLY A 164 4.21 -25.04 8.92
C GLY A 164 3.97 -23.75 8.14
N GLY A 165 4.45 -22.60 8.60
CA GLY A 165 4.37 -21.32 7.94
C GLY A 165 3.61 -20.27 8.73
N LEU A 166 3.52 -19.06 8.15
CA LEU A 166 2.83 -17.91 8.73
C LEU A 166 1.39 -17.81 8.21
N ASN A 167 0.52 -17.15 8.97
CA ASN A 167 -0.83 -16.80 8.54
C ASN A 167 -0.89 -15.32 8.16
N ASP A 168 -1.25 -15.01 6.93
CA ASP A 168 -1.58 -13.65 6.53
C ASP A 168 -3.09 -13.42 6.75
N LEU A 169 -3.42 -12.74 7.83
CA LEU A 169 -4.80 -12.52 8.26
C LEU A 169 -5.41 -11.23 7.72
N HIS A 170 -4.68 -10.47 6.87
CA HIS A 170 -5.16 -9.18 6.38
C HIS A 170 -4.61 -8.85 5.00
N LEU A 171 -4.96 -9.66 4.01
CA LEU A 171 -4.47 -9.47 2.66
C LEU A 171 -5.50 -8.78 1.77
N HIS A 172 -5.18 -7.59 1.27
CA HIS A 172 -5.94 -6.98 0.19
C HIS A 172 -5.58 -7.65 -1.14
N LEU A 173 -6.58 -8.15 -1.86
CA LEU A 173 -6.37 -8.79 -3.17
C LEU A 173 -6.13 -7.78 -4.31
N ASN A 174 -6.04 -6.49 -3.99
CA ASN A 174 -5.65 -5.41 -4.89
C ASN A 174 -4.35 -4.77 -4.35
N GLY A 175 -3.59 -4.12 -5.22
CA GLY A 175 -2.33 -3.49 -4.81
C GLY A 175 -1.17 -4.46 -4.68
N THR A 176 -1.24 -5.59 -5.41
CA THR A 176 -0.27 -6.70 -5.33
C THR A 176 0.85 -6.59 -6.36
N THR A 177 0.94 -5.46 -7.06
CA THR A 177 1.86 -5.28 -8.18
C THR A 177 3.33 -5.32 -7.75
N GLU A 178 4.08 -6.29 -8.25
CA GLU A 178 5.53 -6.31 -8.16
C GLU A 178 6.14 -5.32 -9.15
N THR A 179 6.95 -4.38 -8.66
CA THR A 179 7.42 -3.24 -9.45
C THR A 179 8.36 -3.63 -10.58
N ASP A 180 9.19 -4.65 -10.40
CA ASP A 180 10.11 -5.13 -11.43
C ASP A 180 9.39 -5.91 -12.53
N VAL A 181 8.30 -6.59 -12.22
CA VAL A 181 7.40 -7.20 -13.20
C VAL A 181 6.72 -6.13 -14.03
N LEU A 182 6.15 -5.12 -13.38
CA LEU A 182 5.55 -3.98 -14.07
C LEU A 182 6.55 -3.27 -14.98
N TRP A 183 7.76 -3.02 -14.49
CA TRP A 183 8.82 -2.40 -15.26
C TRP A 183 9.12 -3.15 -16.56
N ASN A 184 9.25 -4.47 -16.49
CA ASN A 184 9.48 -5.29 -17.68
C ASN A 184 8.30 -5.24 -18.68
N LEU A 185 7.07 -5.21 -18.20
CA LEU A 185 5.88 -5.06 -19.06
C LEU A 185 5.87 -3.71 -19.77
N LEU A 186 6.23 -2.64 -19.08
CA LEU A 186 6.36 -1.30 -19.65
C LEU A 186 7.41 -1.24 -20.77
N LEU A 187 8.57 -1.86 -20.54
CA LEU A 187 9.64 -1.91 -21.55
C LEU A 187 9.24 -2.72 -22.79
N ARG A 188 8.48 -3.80 -22.61
CA ARG A 188 8.05 -4.69 -23.72
C ARG A 188 6.88 -4.12 -24.52
N SER A 189 6.02 -3.32 -23.92
CA SER A 189 4.79 -2.81 -24.54
C SER A 189 4.53 -1.34 -24.19
N PRO A 190 5.47 -0.42 -24.47
CA PRO A 190 5.38 0.97 -24.01
C PRO A 190 4.15 1.69 -24.56
N TYR A 191 3.77 1.45 -25.82
CA TYR A 191 2.61 2.09 -26.44
C TYR A 191 1.28 1.64 -25.79
N LYS A 192 1.09 0.34 -25.61
CA LYS A 192 -0.11 -0.20 -24.97
C LYS A 192 -0.28 0.35 -23.56
N MET A 193 0.77 0.29 -22.76
CA MET A 193 0.77 0.77 -21.38
C MET A 193 0.50 2.28 -21.27
N ALA A 194 1.08 3.07 -22.18
CA ALA A 194 0.82 4.52 -22.22
C ALA A 194 -0.61 4.84 -22.64
N LYS A 195 -1.20 4.08 -23.56
CA LYS A 195 -2.60 4.22 -23.96
C LYS A 195 -3.55 3.93 -22.81
N ASP A 196 -3.35 2.82 -22.10
CA ASP A 196 -4.18 2.47 -20.95
C ASP A 196 -4.04 3.51 -19.81
N TYR A 197 -2.84 4.07 -19.65
CA TYR A 197 -2.64 5.19 -18.75
C TYR A 197 -3.37 6.46 -19.22
N GLN A 198 -3.40 6.75 -20.51
CA GLN A 198 -4.13 7.87 -21.09
C GLN A 198 -5.62 7.79 -20.75
N ASP A 199 -6.25 6.64 -20.96
CA ASP A 199 -7.66 6.42 -20.66
C ASP A 199 -7.98 6.70 -19.19
N ALA A 200 -7.10 6.30 -18.27
CA ALA A 200 -7.25 6.59 -16.85
C ALA A 200 -6.92 8.06 -16.51
N TYR A 201 -5.91 8.64 -17.11
CA TYR A 201 -5.53 10.04 -16.92
C TYR A 201 -6.64 11.01 -17.34
N GLU A 202 -7.34 10.71 -18.44
CA GLU A 202 -8.46 11.51 -18.95
C GLU A 202 -9.73 11.33 -18.10
N SER A 203 -10.01 10.09 -17.66
CA SER A 203 -11.26 9.75 -16.97
C SER A 203 -11.21 9.96 -15.45
N LYS A 204 -10.04 9.88 -14.81
CA LYS A 204 -9.89 9.88 -13.34
C LYS A 204 -9.04 11.06 -12.84
N ALA A 205 -9.68 12.00 -12.12
CA ALA A 205 -8.96 13.11 -11.47
C ALA A 205 -7.89 12.63 -10.47
N ALA A 206 -8.13 11.50 -9.80
CA ALA A 206 -7.20 10.88 -8.87
C ALA A 206 -5.87 10.51 -9.54
N VAL A 207 -5.91 9.96 -10.76
CA VAL A 207 -4.71 9.60 -11.53
C VAL A 207 -3.92 10.84 -11.93
N ARG A 208 -4.60 11.91 -12.35
CA ARG A 208 -3.94 13.20 -12.65
C ARG A 208 -3.24 13.78 -11.43
N LYS A 209 -3.92 13.82 -10.29
CA LYS A 209 -3.36 14.31 -9.03
C LYS A 209 -2.14 13.51 -8.58
N LEU A 210 -2.18 12.18 -8.70
CA LEU A 210 -1.04 11.33 -8.40
C LEU A 210 0.13 11.63 -9.35
N SER A 211 -0.12 11.80 -10.63
CA SER A 211 0.89 12.12 -11.64
C SER A 211 1.63 13.41 -11.32
N GLU A 212 0.89 14.47 -10.98
CA GLU A 212 1.43 15.78 -10.60
C GLU A 212 2.31 15.72 -9.32
N GLN A 213 2.00 14.80 -8.41
CA GLN A 213 2.81 14.58 -7.20
C GLN A 213 4.16 13.92 -7.47
N ILE A 214 4.27 13.12 -8.53
CA ILE A 214 5.51 12.41 -8.88
C ILE A 214 6.44 13.35 -9.65
N ILE A 215 5.92 13.97 -10.71
CA ILE A 215 6.63 14.90 -11.55
C ILE A 215 5.62 15.72 -12.37
N SER A 216 5.84 17.03 -12.48
CA SER A 216 4.88 17.98 -13.08
C SER A 216 4.51 17.69 -14.53
N ASP A 217 5.38 17.02 -15.29
CA ASP A 217 5.16 16.66 -16.69
C ASP A 217 4.86 15.16 -16.92
N PHE A 218 4.43 14.43 -15.89
CA PHE A 218 4.08 13.01 -15.99
C PHE A 218 2.77 12.81 -16.77
N THR A 219 2.82 13.12 -18.07
CA THR A 219 1.72 12.93 -19.01
C THR A 219 1.83 11.56 -19.69
N PRO A 220 0.74 11.05 -20.31
CA PRO A 220 0.80 9.79 -21.07
C PRO A 220 1.82 9.81 -22.20
N LEU A 221 1.97 10.94 -22.90
CA LEU A 221 2.99 11.10 -23.96
C LEU A 221 4.40 11.04 -23.38
N ARG A 222 4.67 11.77 -22.29
CA ARG A 222 5.97 11.74 -21.62
C ARG A 222 6.32 10.37 -21.07
N LEU A 223 5.34 9.67 -20.52
CA LEU A 223 5.54 8.28 -20.11
C LEU A 223 5.98 7.41 -21.29
N TYR A 224 5.27 7.51 -22.41
CA TYR A 224 5.63 6.75 -23.62
C TYR A 224 7.05 7.04 -24.11
N GLU A 225 7.41 8.32 -24.20
CA GLU A 225 8.76 8.76 -24.59
C GLU A 225 9.84 8.19 -23.67
N ARG A 226 9.64 8.28 -22.34
CA ARG A 226 10.58 7.76 -21.34
C ARG A 226 10.68 6.23 -21.39
N MET A 227 9.58 5.52 -21.61
CA MET A 227 9.63 4.07 -21.78
C MET A 227 10.39 3.66 -23.03
N LYS A 228 10.24 4.38 -24.14
CA LYS A 228 11.06 4.16 -25.35
C LYS A 228 12.53 4.44 -25.09
N GLN A 229 12.85 5.53 -24.39
CA GLN A 229 14.23 5.84 -24.00
C GLN A 229 14.84 4.75 -23.13
N ALA A 230 14.09 4.27 -22.12
CA ALA A 230 14.56 3.20 -21.25
C ALA A 230 14.80 1.89 -22.00
N ALA A 231 13.92 1.53 -22.94
CA ALA A 231 14.08 0.35 -23.79
C ALA A 231 15.29 0.48 -24.72
N ASP A 232 15.52 1.67 -25.30
CA ASP A 232 16.69 1.98 -26.12
C ASP A 232 17.99 1.94 -25.30
N LEU A 233 18.01 2.58 -24.11
CA LEU A 233 19.15 2.52 -23.19
C LEU A 233 19.49 1.08 -22.80
N ARG A 234 18.48 0.27 -22.48
CA ARG A 234 18.68 -1.15 -22.17
C ARG A 234 19.29 -1.89 -23.35
N GLY A 235 18.79 -1.68 -24.56
CA GLY A 235 19.33 -2.28 -25.79
C GLY A 235 20.78 -1.89 -26.05
N ARG A 236 21.13 -0.60 -25.91
CA ARG A 236 22.50 -0.09 -26.09
C ARG A 236 23.46 -0.66 -25.05
N LEU A 237 23.04 -0.73 -23.77
CA LEU A 237 23.84 -1.32 -22.70
C LEU A 237 24.10 -2.80 -22.95
N ILE A 238 23.08 -3.57 -23.31
CA ILE A 238 23.24 -5.00 -23.68
C ILE A 238 24.19 -5.16 -24.86
N THR A 239 24.07 -4.33 -25.89
CA THR A 239 24.94 -4.33 -27.05
C THR A 239 26.39 -4.04 -26.67
N GLN A 240 26.63 -2.99 -25.86
CA GLN A 240 27.97 -2.64 -25.40
C GLN A 240 28.62 -3.78 -24.61
N ILE A 241 27.86 -4.38 -23.68
CA ILE A 241 28.34 -5.52 -22.90
C ILE A 241 28.67 -6.72 -23.79
N ALA A 242 27.87 -6.97 -24.82
CA ALA A 242 28.14 -8.05 -25.77
C ALA A 242 29.41 -7.81 -26.59
N ILE A 243 29.69 -6.56 -26.98
CA ILE A 243 30.94 -6.16 -27.65
C ILE A 243 32.13 -6.38 -26.72
N SER A 244 32.09 -5.81 -25.51
CA SER A 244 33.18 -5.88 -24.53
C SER A 244 33.54 -7.34 -24.15
N ASN A 245 32.54 -8.22 -24.19
CA ASN A 245 32.74 -9.66 -23.92
C ASN A 245 33.06 -10.48 -25.18
N GLY A 246 33.20 -9.86 -26.35
CA GLY A 246 33.55 -10.52 -27.59
C GLY A 246 32.46 -11.43 -28.18
N LEU A 247 31.19 -11.23 -27.77
CA LEU A 247 30.03 -11.98 -28.25
C LEU A 247 29.55 -11.50 -29.61
N ILE A 248 29.79 -10.22 -29.93
CA ILE A 248 29.49 -9.59 -31.21
C ILE A 248 30.67 -8.70 -31.62
N LYS A 249 30.90 -8.58 -32.93
CA LYS A 249 31.86 -7.61 -33.47
C LYS A 249 31.19 -6.27 -33.70
N GLU A 250 31.87 -5.17 -33.39
CA GLU A 250 31.36 -3.82 -33.55
C GLU A 250 30.91 -3.55 -35.00
N GLU A 251 31.62 -4.12 -35.99
CA GLU A 251 31.32 -4.01 -37.43
C GLU A 251 29.95 -4.66 -37.80
N GLU A 252 29.46 -5.63 -37.04
CA GLU A 252 28.19 -6.31 -37.29
C GLU A 252 26.97 -5.43 -36.97
N ILE A 253 27.15 -4.40 -36.14
CA ILE A 253 26.09 -3.49 -35.70
C ILE A 253 25.82 -2.36 -36.67
N ILE A 254 26.86 -1.90 -37.38
CA ILE A 254 26.81 -0.73 -38.27
C ILE A 254 26.00 -1.02 -39.55
N LYS A 255 25.77 -2.27 -39.88
CA LYS A 255 25.18 -2.68 -41.18
C LYS A 255 23.65 -2.87 -41.18
N GLY A 256 22.95 -2.74 -40.12
CA GLY A 256 21.60 -3.26 -40.25
C GLY A 256 20.41 -2.73 -39.50
N GLU A 257 20.45 -1.84 -38.53
CA GLU A 257 19.15 -1.46 -37.95
C GLU A 257 19.13 -0.06 -37.30
N LYS A 258 18.34 0.83 -37.92
CA LYS A 258 17.79 2.02 -37.25
C LYS A 258 16.73 1.69 -36.24
N ASP A 259 16.36 0.43 -36.10
CA ASP A 259 15.39 -0.06 -35.12
C ASP A 259 16.15 -0.78 -33.98
N TYR A 260 16.25 -0.11 -32.86
CA TYR A 260 16.93 -0.59 -31.63
C TYR A 260 16.22 -1.75 -30.92
N SER A 261 15.47 -2.55 -31.65
CA SER A 261 15.12 -3.88 -31.21
C SER A 261 16.42 -4.68 -31.14
N SER A 262 16.79 -5.12 -29.94
CA SER A 262 17.98 -5.93 -29.69
C SER A 262 18.20 -6.97 -30.82
N PRO A 263 19.37 -7.04 -31.46
CA PRO A 263 19.62 -8.04 -32.50
C PRO A 263 19.15 -9.42 -32.05
N VAL A 264 18.56 -10.21 -32.95
CA VAL A 264 17.98 -11.53 -32.65
C VAL A 264 18.97 -12.42 -31.86
N ARG A 265 20.28 -12.31 -32.13
CA ARG A 265 21.35 -12.98 -31.37
C ARG A 265 21.45 -12.54 -29.91
N LEU A 266 21.24 -11.25 -29.62
CA LEU A 266 21.26 -10.71 -28.25
C LEU A 266 19.98 -11.07 -27.50
N ARG A 267 18.82 -11.11 -28.17
CA ARG A 267 17.58 -11.63 -27.58
C ARG A 267 17.75 -13.08 -27.16
N ASN A 268 18.49 -13.88 -27.94
CA ASN A 268 18.76 -15.28 -27.58
C ASN A 268 19.80 -15.44 -26.47
N LEU A 269 20.66 -14.44 -26.24
CA LEU A 269 21.66 -14.47 -25.16
C LEU A 269 21.14 -13.85 -23.86
N TRP A 270 20.33 -12.79 -23.96
CA TRP A 270 19.99 -11.89 -22.86
C TRP A 270 18.49 -11.58 -22.71
N GLY A 271 17.69 -11.90 -23.72
CA GLY A 271 16.25 -11.71 -23.67
C GLY A 271 15.56 -12.98 -23.19
N ASP A 272 14.62 -12.84 -22.31
CA ASP A 272 13.71 -13.92 -21.87
C ASP A 272 14.38 -15.13 -21.20
N PHE A 273 15.32 -14.90 -20.27
CA PHE A 273 15.89 -15.96 -19.44
C PHE A 273 14.83 -16.76 -18.70
N GLY A 274 13.76 -16.11 -18.27
CA GLY A 274 12.65 -16.73 -17.58
C GLY A 274 11.34 -16.75 -18.36
N GLY A 275 11.35 -16.24 -19.60
CA GLY A 275 10.13 -16.10 -20.41
C GLY A 275 9.19 -14.99 -19.91
N MET A 276 7.90 -15.14 -20.19
CA MET A 276 6.85 -14.17 -19.81
C MET A 276 6.32 -14.38 -18.37
N SER A 277 6.92 -15.30 -17.60
CA SER A 277 6.55 -15.47 -16.20
C SER A 277 7.05 -14.29 -15.35
N GLU A 278 6.37 -14.01 -14.26
CA GLU A 278 6.74 -12.96 -13.30
C GLU A 278 8.16 -13.18 -12.76
N THR A 279 8.46 -14.40 -12.36
CA THR A 279 9.81 -14.79 -11.90
C THR A 279 10.86 -14.60 -13.01
N GLY A 280 10.53 -14.94 -14.25
CA GLY A 280 11.42 -14.76 -15.39
C GLY A 280 11.73 -13.28 -15.66
N MET A 281 10.75 -12.40 -15.55
CA MET A 281 10.95 -10.96 -15.71
C MET A 281 11.87 -10.38 -14.62
N MET A 282 11.75 -10.86 -13.39
CA MET A 282 12.62 -10.45 -12.29
C MET A 282 14.07 -10.96 -12.49
N ILE A 283 14.23 -12.19 -12.97
CA ILE A 283 15.55 -12.76 -13.32
C ILE A 283 16.20 -11.94 -14.43
N ASP A 284 15.46 -11.62 -15.47
CA ASP A 284 15.98 -10.82 -16.60
C ASP A 284 16.51 -9.45 -16.11
N GLU A 285 15.77 -8.78 -15.22
CA GLU A 285 16.20 -7.51 -14.67
C GLU A 285 17.40 -7.64 -13.73
N LEU A 286 17.41 -8.67 -12.88
CA LEU A 286 18.53 -8.97 -12.01
C LEU A 286 19.82 -9.17 -12.79
N LEU A 287 19.79 -10.05 -13.80
CA LEU A 287 20.95 -10.34 -14.65
C LEU A 287 21.40 -9.13 -15.44
N PHE A 288 20.47 -8.35 -15.96
CA PHE A 288 20.76 -7.08 -16.60
C PHE A 288 21.55 -6.15 -15.68
N CYS A 289 21.07 -5.90 -14.48
CA CYS A 289 21.75 -5.05 -13.49
C CYS A 289 23.15 -5.58 -13.14
N LEU A 290 23.27 -6.90 -12.90
CA LEU A 290 24.55 -7.54 -12.60
C LEU A 290 25.58 -7.36 -13.73
N CYS A 291 25.14 -7.55 -14.96
CA CYS A 291 26.02 -7.42 -16.11
C CYS A 291 26.48 -5.98 -16.33
N VAL A 292 25.56 -5.00 -16.22
CA VAL A 292 25.93 -3.59 -16.33
C VAL A 292 26.89 -3.17 -15.22
N MET A 293 26.63 -3.58 -13.98
CA MET A 293 27.54 -3.27 -12.87
C MET A 293 28.91 -3.90 -13.06
N SER A 294 28.98 -5.12 -13.56
CA SER A 294 30.24 -5.78 -13.90
C SER A 294 30.96 -5.04 -15.03
N GLU A 295 30.25 -4.58 -16.05
CA GLU A 295 30.80 -3.79 -17.15
C GLU A 295 31.42 -2.49 -16.65
N ILE A 296 30.68 -1.70 -15.84
CA ILE A 296 31.15 -0.46 -15.24
C ILE A 296 32.43 -0.72 -14.42
N ARG A 297 32.45 -1.78 -13.62
CA ARG A 297 33.59 -2.12 -12.76
C ARG A 297 34.83 -2.54 -13.55
N ASN A 298 34.64 -3.32 -14.62
CA ASN A 298 35.76 -3.89 -15.38
C ASN A 298 36.38 -2.90 -16.35
N TYR A 299 35.57 -2.03 -17.00
CA TYR A 299 36.00 -1.15 -18.07
C TYR A 299 35.97 0.33 -17.70
N HIS A 300 35.34 0.68 -16.59
CA HIS A 300 35.28 2.05 -16.06
C HIS A 300 34.77 3.09 -17.10
N ASP A 301 33.81 2.69 -17.92
CA ASP A 301 33.31 3.48 -19.02
C ASP A 301 32.24 4.48 -18.54
N THR A 302 32.55 5.78 -18.65
CA THR A 302 31.66 6.90 -18.28
C THR A 302 30.37 6.90 -19.07
N LYS A 303 30.39 6.47 -20.36
CA LYS A 303 29.21 6.43 -21.20
C LYS A 303 28.24 5.33 -20.75
N VAL A 304 28.78 4.15 -20.41
CA VAL A 304 28.00 3.02 -19.84
C VAL A 304 27.37 3.45 -18.51
N ALA A 305 28.16 4.05 -17.62
CA ALA A 305 27.67 4.54 -16.33
C ALA A 305 26.57 5.60 -16.49
N GLY A 306 26.74 6.54 -17.43
CA GLY A 306 25.72 7.56 -17.73
C GLY A 306 24.43 6.98 -18.29
N MET A 307 24.52 6.03 -19.22
CA MET A 307 23.36 5.33 -19.77
C MET A 307 22.60 4.53 -18.69
N PHE A 308 23.34 3.87 -17.81
CA PHE A 308 22.75 3.11 -16.72
C PHE A 308 22.08 4.02 -15.68
N HIS A 309 22.73 5.12 -15.31
CA HIS A 309 22.12 6.10 -14.41
C HIS A 309 20.81 6.65 -14.99
N HIS A 310 20.80 7.04 -16.28
CA HIS A 310 19.58 7.50 -16.95
C HIS A 310 18.47 6.42 -16.92
N TYR A 311 18.82 5.18 -17.21
CA TYR A 311 17.89 4.04 -17.11
C TYR A 311 17.29 3.90 -15.69
N LEU A 312 18.14 3.98 -14.66
CA LEU A 312 17.72 3.88 -13.26
C LEU A 312 16.80 5.04 -12.85
N LEU A 313 17.05 6.26 -13.33
CA LEU A 313 16.20 7.42 -13.06
C LEU A 313 14.79 7.26 -13.64
N ILE A 314 14.67 6.75 -14.88
CA ILE A 314 13.36 6.44 -15.48
C ILE A 314 12.67 5.33 -14.70
N LYS A 315 13.39 4.28 -14.35
CA LYS A 315 12.86 3.17 -13.54
C LYS A 315 12.38 3.64 -12.16
N GLY A 316 13.17 4.48 -11.48
CA GLY A 316 12.82 5.07 -10.20
C GLY A 316 11.57 5.97 -10.27
N MET A 317 11.40 6.72 -11.37
CA MET A 317 10.19 7.51 -11.61
C MET A 317 8.94 6.62 -11.68
N VAL A 318 8.99 5.52 -12.45
CA VAL A 318 7.88 4.57 -12.55
C VAL A 318 7.62 3.87 -11.22
N HIS A 319 8.67 3.47 -10.52
CA HIS A 319 8.55 2.86 -9.19
C HIS A 319 7.77 3.76 -8.22
N ARG A 320 8.09 5.04 -8.17
CA ARG A 320 7.39 6.02 -7.31
C ARG A 320 5.94 6.26 -7.70
N PHE A 321 5.54 5.92 -8.92
CA PHE A 321 4.13 5.99 -9.33
C PHE A 321 3.28 4.85 -8.77
N VAL A 322 3.86 3.74 -8.37
CA VAL A 322 3.15 2.56 -7.85
C VAL A 322 3.48 2.23 -6.39
N VAL A 323 4.46 2.89 -5.81
CA VAL A 323 4.88 2.72 -4.40
C VAL A 323 4.68 4.01 -3.63
N MET A 324 4.05 3.92 -2.47
CA MET A 324 3.77 5.06 -1.60
C MET A 324 5.05 5.72 -1.09
N GLN A 325 5.19 7.02 -1.32
CA GLN A 325 6.38 7.79 -0.95
C GLN A 325 6.29 8.33 0.49
N ARG A 326 7.44 8.68 1.06
CA ARG A 326 7.56 9.16 2.45
C ARG A 326 6.63 10.34 2.79
N LEU A 327 6.44 11.28 1.85
CA LEU A 327 5.57 12.44 2.04
C LEU A 327 4.12 12.20 1.65
N GLN A 328 3.81 11.03 1.11
CA GLN A 328 2.49 10.60 0.74
C GLN A 328 1.93 9.78 1.90
N VAL A 329 1.26 10.44 2.82
CA VAL A 329 0.74 9.81 4.04
C VAL A 329 -0.78 9.79 4.05
N GLY A 330 -1.33 8.81 4.79
CA GLY A 330 -2.75 8.68 5.00
C GLY A 330 -3.48 7.84 3.95
N PHE A 331 -4.66 7.41 4.32
CA PHE A 331 -5.51 6.52 3.54
C PHE A 331 -5.89 7.07 2.15
N PRO A 332 -6.21 8.38 1.98
CA PRO A 332 -6.53 8.93 0.66
C PRO A 332 -5.39 8.76 -0.35
N GLN A 333 -4.15 8.85 0.09
CA GLN A 333 -2.99 8.64 -0.77
C GLN A 333 -2.82 7.17 -1.15
N PHE A 334 -3.04 6.25 -0.22
CA PHE A 334 -3.06 4.82 -0.50
C PHE A 334 -4.14 4.47 -1.55
N GLN A 335 -5.33 5.06 -1.44
CA GLN A 335 -6.41 4.87 -2.41
C GLN A 335 -6.02 5.37 -3.80
N LEU A 336 -5.39 6.54 -3.92
CA LEU A 336 -4.90 7.05 -5.20
C LEU A 336 -3.92 6.08 -5.87
N LEU A 337 -3.03 5.47 -5.11
CA LEU A 337 -2.08 4.48 -5.61
C LEU A 337 -2.74 3.17 -6.03
N THR A 338 -3.76 2.71 -5.31
CA THR A 338 -4.48 1.47 -5.65
C THR A 338 -5.41 1.61 -6.85
N GLU A 339 -5.91 2.81 -7.13
CA GLU A 339 -6.77 3.11 -8.28
C GLU A 339 -6.00 3.38 -9.58
N ASN A 340 -4.70 3.36 -9.53
CA ASN A 340 -3.83 3.65 -10.66
C ASN A 340 -3.91 2.53 -11.72
N SER A 341 -4.02 2.93 -12.98
CA SER A 341 -4.28 2.01 -14.10
C SER A 341 -3.11 1.13 -14.49
N PHE A 342 -1.87 1.46 -14.09
CA PHE A 342 -0.70 0.61 -14.36
C PHE A 342 -0.82 -0.78 -13.74
N ARG A 343 -1.48 -0.87 -12.60
CA ARG A 343 -1.69 -2.15 -11.92
C ARG A 343 -2.65 -3.07 -12.66
N TRP A 344 -3.55 -2.51 -13.48
CA TRP A 344 -4.60 -3.26 -14.14
C TRP A 344 -4.09 -4.46 -14.95
N HIS A 345 -3.02 -4.30 -15.71
CA HIS A 345 -2.47 -5.38 -16.53
C HIS A 345 -1.91 -6.56 -15.74
N ILE A 346 -1.44 -6.31 -14.53
CA ILE A 346 -0.88 -7.32 -13.64
C ILE A 346 -1.98 -7.89 -12.75
N GLU A 347 -2.90 -7.04 -12.33
CA GLU A 347 -3.95 -7.36 -11.36
C GLU A 347 -5.28 -7.78 -12.01
N GLU A 348 -5.37 -7.87 -13.33
CA GLU A 348 -6.59 -8.27 -14.04
C GLU A 348 -7.02 -9.71 -13.66
N PHE A 349 -6.06 -10.62 -13.52
CA PHE A 349 -6.28 -12.02 -13.20
C PHE A 349 -5.83 -12.33 -11.77
N TYR A 350 -6.71 -12.97 -10.98
CA TYR A 350 -6.40 -13.35 -9.61
C TYR A 350 -5.21 -14.32 -9.49
N GLU A 351 -5.02 -15.18 -10.47
CA GLU A 351 -3.83 -16.02 -10.55
C GLU A 351 -2.54 -15.19 -10.44
N LYS A 352 -2.42 -14.15 -11.26
CA LYS A 352 -1.24 -13.26 -11.24
C LYS A 352 -1.10 -12.54 -9.91
N ARG A 353 -2.21 -12.12 -9.29
CA ARG A 353 -2.19 -11.50 -7.96
C ARG A 353 -1.60 -12.45 -6.92
N PHE A 354 -2.10 -13.67 -6.85
CA PHE A 354 -1.58 -14.66 -5.89
C PHE A 354 -0.14 -15.05 -6.16
N LEU A 355 0.27 -15.17 -7.41
CA LEU A 355 1.66 -15.40 -7.76
C LEU A 355 2.57 -14.28 -7.29
N GLN A 356 2.18 -13.03 -7.46
CA GLN A 356 2.97 -11.89 -6.99
C GLN A 356 2.95 -11.72 -5.47
N LEU A 357 1.85 -12.07 -4.81
CA LEU A 357 1.76 -12.03 -3.35
C LEU A 357 2.59 -13.08 -2.64
N ALA A 358 2.58 -14.29 -3.16
CA ALA A 358 3.18 -15.44 -2.47
C ALA A 358 3.83 -16.46 -3.38
N GLY A 359 3.58 -16.44 -4.67
CA GLY A 359 4.02 -17.49 -5.60
C GLY A 359 5.31 -17.21 -6.33
N CYS A 360 5.64 -15.95 -6.60
CA CYS A 360 6.93 -15.54 -7.18
C CYS A 360 8.00 -15.38 -6.11
N ASN A 361 7.58 -15.30 -4.90
CA ASN A 361 8.38 -14.89 -3.78
C ASN A 361 8.80 -16.10 -3.01
N PHE A 362 10.01 -16.44 -3.16
CA PHE A 362 10.67 -17.67 -2.81
C PHE A 362 10.70 -18.05 -1.34
N CYS A 363 9.79 -17.54 -0.46
CA CYS A 363 10.13 -17.86 0.90
C CYS A 363 9.16 -17.71 2.00
N THR A 364 8.10 -17.05 1.85
CA THR A 364 7.19 -17.09 2.96
C THR A 364 6.28 -18.29 2.77
N LYS A 365 6.56 -19.38 3.44
CA LYS A 365 5.58 -20.44 3.55
C LYS A 365 4.40 -19.86 4.30
N LEU A 366 3.35 -19.51 3.55
CA LEU A 366 2.07 -19.11 4.13
C LEU A 366 1.24 -20.39 4.32
N ALA A 367 0.82 -20.62 5.56
CA ALA A 367 -0.13 -21.68 5.85
C ALA A 367 -1.56 -21.24 5.51
N LEU A 368 -1.87 -19.96 5.71
CA LEU A 368 -3.21 -19.39 5.48
C LEU A 368 -3.10 -17.98 4.88
N ILE A 369 -3.98 -17.71 3.92
CA ILE A 369 -4.26 -16.37 3.40
C ILE A 369 -5.72 -16.01 3.66
N GLU A 370 -5.97 -14.91 4.39
CA GLU A 370 -7.27 -14.27 4.47
C GLU A 370 -7.37 -13.11 3.48
N GLY A 371 -7.92 -13.38 2.30
CA GLY A 371 -8.07 -12.38 1.24
C GLY A 371 -9.32 -11.50 1.43
N ARG A 372 -9.16 -10.18 1.28
CA ARG A 372 -10.25 -9.19 1.35
C ARG A 372 -10.86 -8.98 -0.04
N PHE A 373 -12.20 -9.02 -0.14
CA PHE A 373 -12.93 -8.68 -1.37
C PHE A 373 -14.15 -7.79 -1.05
N SER A 374 -14.48 -6.88 -1.95
CA SER A 374 -15.68 -6.03 -1.76
C SER A 374 -16.93 -6.74 -2.26
N PRO A 375 -17.94 -6.98 -1.40
CA PRO A 375 -19.19 -7.62 -1.79
C PRO A 375 -19.95 -6.77 -2.80
N LYS A 376 -20.68 -7.44 -3.70
CA LYS A 376 -21.46 -6.87 -4.80
C LYS A 376 -22.94 -6.69 -4.43
N ASN A 377 -23.69 -6.04 -5.30
CA ASN A 377 -25.10 -5.71 -5.07
C ASN A 377 -26.07 -6.89 -5.35
N SER A 378 -25.58 -7.99 -5.92
CA SER A 378 -26.38 -9.20 -6.18
C SER A 378 -25.63 -10.48 -5.78
N SER A 379 -26.36 -11.56 -5.48
CA SER A 379 -25.77 -12.87 -5.16
C SER A 379 -25.01 -13.45 -6.36
N VAL A 380 -25.51 -13.26 -7.56
CA VAL A 380 -24.89 -13.72 -8.81
C VAL A 380 -23.52 -13.05 -9.01
N GLU A 381 -23.42 -11.74 -8.82
CA GLU A 381 -22.14 -11.04 -8.93
C GLU A 381 -21.15 -11.49 -7.84
N ASN A 382 -21.62 -11.77 -6.62
CA ASN A 382 -20.79 -12.33 -5.54
C ASN A 382 -20.28 -13.72 -5.92
N SER A 383 -21.15 -14.58 -6.46
CA SER A 383 -20.80 -15.93 -6.92
C SER A 383 -19.73 -15.87 -8.01
N LEU A 384 -19.90 -15.01 -9.02
CA LEU A 384 -18.92 -14.82 -10.09
C LEU A 384 -17.58 -14.32 -9.56
N LEU A 385 -17.58 -13.35 -8.64
CA LEU A 385 -16.38 -12.78 -8.06
C LEU A 385 -15.61 -13.81 -7.23
N VAL A 386 -16.28 -14.49 -6.30
CA VAL A 386 -15.67 -15.51 -5.44
C VAL A 386 -15.15 -16.69 -6.28
N SER A 387 -15.90 -17.11 -7.31
CA SER A 387 -15.45 -18.16 -8.23
C SER A 387 -14.19 -17.76 -9.01
N ARG A 388 -14.07 -16.50 -9.44
CA ARG A 388 -12.85 -15.99 -10.09
C ARG A 388 -11.66 -15.98 -9.14
N ILE A 389 -11.87 -15.54 -7.89
CA ILE A 389 -10.81 -15.53 -6.86
C ILE A 389 -10.33 -16.96 -6.60
N ARG A 390 -11.25 -17.89 -6.34
CA ARG A 390 -10.92 -19.31 -6.09
C ARG A 390 -10.19 -19.95 -7.25
N ARG A 391 -10.69 -19.80 -8.48
CA ARG A 391 -10.04 -20.34 -9.68
C ARG A 391 -8.63 -19.78 -9.85
N GLY A 392 -8.44 -18.47 -9.67
CA GLY A 392 -7.13 -17.85 -9.76
C GLY A 392 -6.17 -18.35 -8.69
N PHE A 393 -6.64 -18.60 -7.47
CA PHE A 393 -5.83 -19.20 -6.43
C PHE A 393 -5.42 -20.63 -6.75
N GLU A 394 -6.34 -21.47 -7.21
CA GLU A 394 -6.04 -22.86 -7.60
C GLU A 394 -5.09 -22.93 -8.82
N GLU A 395 -5.19 -21.98 -9.75
CA GLU A 395 -4.25 -21.86 -10.86
C GLU A 395 -2.85 -21.44 -10.38
N ALA A 396 -2.78 -20.51 -9.43
CA ALA A 396 -1.52 -20.10 -8.80
C ALA A 396 -0.87 -21.25 -8.02
N LYS A 397 -1.66 -22.04 -7.26
CA LYS A 397 -1.17 -23.23 -6.54
C LYS A 397 -0.53 -24.26 -7.48
N ARG A 398 -1.11 -24.45 -8.67
CA ARG A 398 -0.54 -25.37 -9.67
C ARG A 398 0.78 -24.90 -10.26
N LYS A 399 1.01 -23.59 -10.26
CA LYS A 399 2.21 -22.96 -10.84
C LYS A 399 3.31 -22.69 -9.83
N SER A 400 3.00 -22.67 -8.54
CA SER A 400 3.93 -22.32 -7.48
C SER A 400 3.98 -23.37 -6.38
N GLU A 401 5.15 -23.94 -6.16
CA GLU A 401 5.44 -24.86 -5.05
C GLU A 401 5.21 -24.19 -3.68
N PHE A 402 5.34 -22.87 -3.59
CA PHE A 402 5.19 -22.11 -2.34
C PHE A 402 3.74 -21.99 -1.86
N LEU A 403 2.79 -22.04 -2.81
CA LEU A 403 1.36 -21.98 -2.51
C LEU A 403 0.73 -23.36 -2.31
N LYS A 404 1.49 -24.45 -2.55
CA LYS A 404 0.95 -25.82 -2.59
C LYS A 404 0.16 -26.19 -1.33
N ASP A 405 0.68 -25.86 -0.16
CA ASP A 405 0.09 -26.19 1.15
C ASP A 405 -0.69 -25.01 1.76
N THR A 406 -0.81 -23.90 1.05
CA THR A 406 -1.50 -22.70 1.54
C THR A 406 -3.01 -22.88 1.45
N ASP A 407 -3.71 -22.49 2.51
CA ASP A 407 -5.18 -22.40 2.54
C ASP A 407 -5.65 -20.99 2.22
N LEU A 408 -6.84 -20.86 1.61
CA LEU A 408 -7.46 -19.57 1.29
C LEU A 408 -8.77 -19.41 2.03
N ARG A 409 -8.91 -18.31 2.75
CA ARG A 409 -10.18 -17.83 3.31
C ARG A 409 -10.45 -16.42 2.80
N LEU A 410 -11.71 -16.09 2.66
CA LEU A 410 -12.15 -14.80 2.15
C LEU A 410 -12.97 -14.05 3.21
N ILE A 411 -12.74 -12.77 3.28
CA ILE A 411 -13.47 -11.85 4.15
C ILE A 411 -14.18 -10.82 3.28
N ALA A 412 -15.50 -10.73 3.41
CA ALA A 412 -16.30 -9.73 2.69
C ALA A 412 -16.08 -8.34 3.32
N HIS A 413 -15.44 -7.45 2.57
CA HIS A 413 -14.95 -6.17 3.03
C HIS A 413 -15.89 -5.05 2.58
N PHE A 414 -16.67 -4.51 3.51
CA PHE A 414 -17.51 -3.34 3.29
C PHE A 414 -16.66 -2.07 3.36
N ILE A 415 -16.89 -1.15 2.42
CA ILE A 415 -16.06 0.06 2.27
C ILE A 415 -16.72 1.23 2.95
N LYS A 416 -16.01 1.87 3.88
CA LYS A 416 -16.33 3.19 4.42
C LYS A 416 -16.24 4.20 3.28
N ARG A 417 -17.19 5.11 3.18
CA ARG A 417 -17.23 6.14 2.14
C ARG A 417 -17.70 7.47 2.71
N PRO A 418 -17.14 8.59 2.23
CA PRO A 418 -17.56 9.90 2.68
C PRO A 418 -19.01 10.18 2.28
N GLU A 419 -19.68 10.95 3.10
CA GLU A 419 -21.02 11.47 2.78
C GLU A 419 -20.93 12.43 1.60
N LYS A 420 -21.77 12.21 0.58
CA LYS A 420 -21.80 13.09 -0.58
C LYS A 420 -22.51 14.41 -0.24
N THR A 421 -22.13 15.50 -0.90
CA THR A 421 -22.67 16.83 -0.62
C THR A 421 -24.21 16.90 -0.66
N PHE A 422 -24.87 16.12 -1.54
CA PHE A 422 -26.33 16.08 -1.62
C PHE A 422 -26.98 15.29 -0.49
N GLU A 423 -26.24 14.36 0.16
CA GLU A 423 -26.72 13.59 1.32
C GLU A 423 -26.96 14.48 2.54
N LYS A 424 -26.22 15.59 2.65
CA LYS A 424 -26.37 16.59 3.73
C LYS A 424 -27.76 17.25 3.78
N LYS A 425 -28.57 17.06 2.75
CA LYS A 425 -29.96 17.54 2.70
C LYS A 425 -30.95 16.59 3.38
N PHE A 426 -30.54 15.41 3.77
CA PHE A 426 -31.39 14.42 4.41
C PHE A 426 -31.16 14.40 5.93
N ASN A 427 -32.20 14.04 6.66
CA ASN A 427 -32.18 14.01 8.14
C ASN A 427 -31.53 12.74 8.70
N ILE A 428 -30.78 11.99 7.91
CA ILE A 428 -30.06 10.77 8.33
C ILE A 428 -28.66 10.83 7.72
N ARG A 429 -27.64 10.84 8.57
CA ARG A 429 -26.23 10.75 8.17
C ARG A 429 -25.95 9.46 7.44
N SER A 430 -25.10 9.53 6.40
CA SER A 430 -24.66 8.39 5.58
C SER A 430 -25.82 7.58 5.01
N ARG A 431 -26.95 8.25 4.69
CA ARG A 431 -28.18 7.61 4.22
C ARG A 431 -27.96 6.67 3.02
N PHE A 432 -27.19 7.13 2.02
CA PHE A 432 -26.92 6.33 0.82
C PHE A 432 -25.97 5.18 1.10
N LEU A 433 -24.95 5.40 1.95
CA LEU A 433 -24.05 4.33 2.37
C LEU A 433 -24.82 3.24 3.13
N ARG A 434 -25.69 3.61 4.08
CA ARG A 434 -26.56 2.64 4.81
C ARG A 434 -27.44 1.83 3.87
N LYS A 435 -28.04 2.47 2.84
CA LYS A 435 -28.83 1.77 1.81
C LYS A 435 -27.98 0.87 0.93
N GLU A 436 -26.76 1.26 0.59
CA GLU A 436 -25.80 0.43 -0.14
C GLU A 436 -25.40 -0.79 0.69
N LEU A 437 -25.06 -0.58 1.97
CA LEU A 437 -24.71 -1.64 2.91
C LEU A 437 -25.85 -2.67 3.05
N LYS A 438 -27.09 -2.21 3.21
CA LYS A 438 -28.28 -3.08 3.24
C LYS A 438 -28.35 -3.97 2.00
N ARG A 439 -28.26 -3.40 0.80
CA ARG A 439 -28.30 -4.16 -0.46
C ARG A 439 -27.20 -5.20 -0.54
N LYS A 440 -25.95 -4.79 -0.25
CA LYS A 440 -24.80 -5.68 -0.31
C LYS A 440 -24.85 -6.79 0.74
N ALA A 441 -25.32 -6.48 1.96
CA ALA A 441 -25.45 -7.46 3.03
C ALA A 441 -26.52 -8.52 2.71
N ILE A 442 -27.68 -8.09 2.19
CA ILE A 442 -28.72 -9.02 1.75
C ILE A 442 -28.21 -9.91 0.60
N ALA A 443 -27.57 -9.31 -0.41
CA ALA A 443 -26.98 -10.06 -1.53
C ALA A 443 -25.91 -11.07 -1.06
N LEU A 444 -25.07 -10.68 -0.09
CA LEU A 444 -24.08 -11.56 0.51
C LEU A 444 -24.73 -12.70 1.28
N ALA A 445 -25.76 -12.41 2.09
CA ALA A 445 -26.49 -13.42 2.86
C ALA A 445 -27.18 -14.47 1.96
N VAL A 446 -27.78 -14.01 0.85
CA VAL A 446 -28.37 -14.92 -0.16
C VAL A 446 -27.28 -15.79 -0.77
N PHE A 447 -26.18 -15.20 -1.25
CA PHE A 447 -25.04 -15.94 -1.80
C PHE A 447 -24.48 -17.00 -0.84
N LEU A 448 -24.33 -16.66 0.44
CA LEU A 448 -23.83 -17.60 1.45
C LEU A 448 -24.78 -18.78 1.71
N LYS A 449 -26.07 -18.63 1.45
CA LYS A 449 -27.08 -19.69 1.59
C LYS A 449 -27.20 -20.60 0.36
N GLU A 450 -26.75 -20.15 -0.81
CA GLU A 450 -26.86 -20.92 -2.07
C GLU A 450 -26.01 -22.20 -2.04
N SER A 451 -24.88 -22.21 -1.31
CA SER A 451 -24.03 -23.39 -1.20
C SER A 451 -23.25 -23.43 0.14
N PRO A 452 -23.10 -24.61 0.77
CA PRO A 452 -22.19 -24.79 1.91
C PRO A 452 -20.75 -24.38 1.60
N ASP A 453 -20.28 -24.60 0.38
CA ASP A 453 -18.93 -24.22 -0.07
C ASP A 453 -18.70 -22.72 0.03
N ASN A 454 -19.73 -21.91 -0.22
CA ASN A 454 -19.61 -20.47 -0.11
C ASN A 454 -19.26 -20.03 1.31
N LYS A 455 -19.83 -20.69 2.32
CA LYS A 455 -19.52 -20.45 3.75
C LYS A 455 -18.16 -20.99 4.16
N GLN A 456 -17.66 -22.03 3.49
CA GLN A 456 -16.33 -22.57 3.75
C GLN A 456 -15.25 -21.59 3.31
N TYR A 457 -15.46 -20.90 2.19
CA TYR A 457 -14.48 -19.93 1.65
C TYR A 457 -14.68 -18.53 2.21
N VAL A 458 -15.92 -18.03 2.28
CA VAL A 458 -16.24 -16.70 2.84
C VAL A 458 -16.58 -16.86 4.30
N VAL A 459 -15.57 -16.72 5.15
CA VAL A 459 -15.66 -17.06 6.58
C VAL A 459 -16.09 -15.91 7.46
N GLY A 460 -16.01 -14.66 6.98
CA GLY A 460 -16.32 -13.50 7.80
C GLY A 460 -16.55 -12.23 7.02
N VAL A 461 -16.78 -11.17 7.76
CA VAL A 461 -16.97 -9.81 7.24
C VAL A 461 -16.04 -8.83 7.92
N ASP A 462 -15.77 -7.72 7.22
CA ASP A 462 -14.92 -6.63 7.67
C ASP A 462 -15.48 -5.30 7.16
N ALA A 463 -15.13 -4.19 7.79
CA ALA A 463 -15.34 -2.87 7.25
C ALA A 463 -14.09 -2.01 7.44
N ALA A 464 -13.61 -1.46 6.34
CA ALA A 464 -12.41 -0.64 6.29
C ALA A 464 -12.53 0.48 5.26
N ALA A 465 -11.47 1.16 5.00
CA ALA A 465 -11.25 2.43 4.37
C ALA A 465 -11.15 3.53 5.43
N SER A 466 -11.05 4.81 5.02
CA SER A 466 -10.82 5.92 5.94
C SER A 466 -11.83 5.97 7.09
N GLU A 467 -11.35 6.04 8.31
CA GLU A 467 -12.19 6.16 9.50
C GLU A 467 -12.89 7.52 9.58
N PHE A 468 -12.36 8.53 8.89
CA PHE A 468 -12.99 9.85 8.78
C PHE A 468 -14.26 9.84 7.91
N ASP A 469 -14.46 8.82 7.09
CA ASP A 469 -15.58 8.75 6.15
C ASP A 469 -16.86 8.23 6.79
N ALA A 470 -16.77 7.22 7.67
CA ALA A 470 -17.92 6.64 8.34
C ALA A 470 -17.52 5.88 9.60
N GLY A 471 -18.18 6.17 10.72
CA GLY A 471 -17.97 5.52 12.00
C GLY A 471 -18.65 4.15 12.11
N PRO A 472 -18.41 3.41 13.23
CA PRO A 472 -18.97 2.09 13.48
C PRO A 472 -20.51 2.04 13.46
N GLU A 473 -21.17 3.11 13.88
CA GLU A 473 -22.63 3.22 13.94
C GLU A 473 -23.32 3.08 12.58
N VAL A 474 -22.57 3.36 11.49
CA VAL A 474 -23.10 3.20 10.12
C VAL A 474 -23.21 1.73 9.74
N PHE A 475 -22.33 0.89 10.28
CA PHE A 475 -22.24 -0.55 9.98
C PHE A 475 -22.97 -1.43 10.99
N ALA A 476 -23.42 -0.90 12.12
CA ALA A 476 -23.98 -1.63 13.24
C ALA A 476 -25.11 -2.59 12.81
N GLN A 477 -26.11 -2.09 12.08
CA GLN A 477 -27.21 -2.94 11.61
C GLN A 477 -26.76 -3.99 10.59
N THR A 478 -25.76 -3.68 9.77
CA THR A 478 -25.18 -4.64 8.79
C THR A 478 -24.57 -5.84 9.50
N TYR A 479 -23.82 -5.60 10.58
CA TYR A 479 -23.17 -6.66 11.36
C TYR A 479 -24.19 -7.53 12.08
N ARG A 480 -25.17 -6.92 12.75
CA ARG A 480 -26.28 -7.66 13.42
C ARG A 480 -27.06 -8.51 12.43
N PHE A 481 -27.44 -7.94 11.28
CA PHE A 481 -28.14 -8.68 10.26
C PHE A 481 -27.32 -9.89 9.77
N LEU A 482 -26.05 -9.70 9.41
CA LEU A 482 -25.21 -10.78 8.91
C LEU A 482 -24.95 -11.86 9.97
N ARG A 483 -24.79 -11.46 11.23
CA ARG A 483 -24.66 -12.39 12.36
C ARG A 483 -25.92 -13.26 12.48
N ASN A 484 -27.11 -12.67 12.39
CA ASN A 484 -28.38 -13.38 12.36
C ASN A 484 -28.55 -14.27 11.14
N GLN A 485 -27.88 -13.96 10.01
CA GLN A 485 -27.84 -14.84 8.82
C GLN A 485 -26.78 -15.95 8.92
N GLY A 486 -26.08 -16.07 10.05
CA GLY A 486 -25.15 -17.15 10.35
C GLY A 486 -23.71 -16.88 9.96
N VAL A 487 -23.31 -15.64 9.68
CA VAL A 487 -21.89 -15.26 9.63
C VAL A 487 -21.30 -15.33 11.02
N LYS A 488 -20.15 -15.98 11.19
CA LYS A 488 -19.56 -16.28 12.51
C LYS A 488 -18.44 -15.35 12.91
N HIS A 489 -17.70 -14.78 11.96
CA HIS A 489 -16.49 -14.00 12.24
C HIS A 489 -16.62 -12.58 11.72
N PHE A 490 -16.28 -11.64 12.56
CA PHE A 490 -16.37 -10.22 12.29
C PHE A 490 -15.03 -9.55 12.57
N THR A 491 -14.65 -8.64 11.72
CA THR A 491 -13.50 -7.77 11.87
C THR A 491 -13.93 -6.34 11.55
N PHE A 492 -13.39 -5.36 12.26
CA PHE A 492 -13.62 -3.95 11.95
C PHE A 492 -12.33 -3.17 12.11
N HIS A 493 -12.01 -2.28 11.16
CA HIS A 493 -10.87 -1.38 11.26
C HIS A 493 -11.23 -0.20 12.16
N ALA A 494 -10.51 -0.05 13.26
CA ALA A 494 -10.74 1.01 14.24
C ALA A 494 -9.42 1.47 14.89
N GLY A 495 -9.30 2.77 15.12
CA GLY A 495 -8.14 3.38 15.77
C GLY A 495 -6.85 3.29 14.93
N GLU A 496 -6.96 3.17 13.62
CA GLU A 496 -5.86 3.24 12.66
C GLU A 496 -5.59 4.68 12.25
N ASP A 497 -6.65 5.43 11.94
CA ASP A 497 -6.60 6.79 11.41
C ASP A 497 -7.50 7.71 12.26
N PHE A 498 -6.91 8.67 12.97
CA PHE A 498 -7.61 9.49 13.94
C PHE A 498 -7.00 10.90 14.05
N SER A 499 -7.85 11.90 14.27
CA SER A 499 -7.45 13.31 14.45
C SER A 499 -6.84 13.55 15.84
N HIS A 500 -7.35 12.87 16.85
CA HIS A 500 -6.88 12.92 18.22
C HIS A 500 -6.79 11.52 18.81
N LEU A 501 -5.85 11.30 19.74
CA LEU A 501 -5.65 9.96 20.32
C LEU A 501 -6.92 9.44 21.02
N VAL A 502 -7.66 10.31 21.69
CA VAL A 502 -8.94 9.97 22.34
C VAL A 502 -9.99 9.57 21.30
N SER A 503 -10.04 10.24 20.14
CA SER A 503 -10.95 9.88 19.04
C SER A 503 -10.68 8.45 18.56
N GLY A 504 -9.40 8.09 18.40
CA GLY A 504 -9.01 6.73 18.03
C GLY A 504 -9.43 5.68 19.08
N LEU A 505 -9.24 6.00 20.36
CA LEU A 505 -9.68 5.12 21.47
C LEU A 505 -11.20 4.99 21.52
N ARG A 506 -11.95 6.09 21.35
CA ARG A 506 -13.40 6.11 21.29
C ARG A 506 -13.92 5.25 20.13
N THR A 507 -13.36 5.39 18.92
CA THR A 507 -13.77 4.59 17.76
C THR A 507 -13.56 3.09 17.97
N ILE A 508 -12.50 2.68 18.69
CA ILE A 508 -12.28 1.29 19.08
C ILE A 508 -13.40 0.80 20.00
N VAL A 509 -13.76 1.58 21.04
CA VAL A 509 -14.84 1.23 21.97
C VAL A 509 -16.19 1.23 21.26
N GLU A 510 -16.46 2.21 20.40
CA GLU A 510 -17.66 2.25 19.53
C GLU A 510 -17.76 1.01 18.65
N ALA A 511 -16.66 0.57 18.06
CA ALA A 511 -16.65 -0.65 17.24
C ALA A 511 -17.06 -1.87 18.06
N VAL A 512 -16.52 -2.03 19.27
CA VAL A 512 -16.90 -3.16 20.16
C VAL A 512 -18.37 -3.11 20.54
N ILE A 513 -18.86 -1.96 20.98
CA ILE A 513 -20.23 -1.81 21.53
C ILE A 513 -21.26 -1.77 20.41
N PHE A 514 -21.05 -0.94 19.39
CA PHE A 514 -22.08 -0.68 18.36
C PHE A 514 -22.24 -1.84 17.37
N LEU A 515 -21.17 -2.59 17.13
CA LEU A 515 -21.21 -3.74 16.22
C LEU A 515 -21.49 -5.06 16.92
N ASP A 516 -21.71 -5.06 18.24
CA ASP A 516 -21.87 -6.25 19.06
C ASP A 516 -20.74 -7.28 18.81
N LEU A 517 -19.48 -6.84 18.94
CA LEU A 517 -18.34 -7.75 18.74
C LEU A 517 -18.20 -8.69 19.95
N TRP A 518 -18.06 -9.98 19.67
CA TRP A 518 -17.96 -11.03 20.66
C TRP A 518 -16.53 -11.57 20.80
N PRO A 519 -16.22 -12.30 21.88
CA PRO A 519 -14.97 -13.05 21.97
C PRO A 519 -14.78 -13.95 20.74
N GLY A 520 -13.62 -13.77 20.05
CA GLY A 520 -13.33 -14.43 18.78
C GLY A 520 -13.52 -13.53 17.53
N ASP A 521 -14.23 -12.41 17.67
CA ASP A 521 -14.19 -11.34 16.65
C ASP A 521 -12.89 -10.52 16.78
N ARG A 522 -12.52 -9.77 15.75
CA ARG A 522 -11.25 -9.06 15.69
C ARG A 522 -11.44 -7.57 15.40
N LEU A 523 -10.53 -6.77 15.93
CA LEU A 523 -10.34 -5.37 15.55
C LEU A 523 -9.09 -5.25 14.69
N GLY A 524 -9.20 -4.56 13.57
CA GLY A 524 -8.08 -4.26 12.70
C GLY A 524 -7.29 -3.06 13.22
N HIS A 525 -5.97 -3.16 13.17
CA HIS A 525 -4.97 -2.15 13.55
C HIS A 525 -4.97 -1.74 15.03
N CYS A 526 -5.98 -1.07 15.54
CA CYS A 526 -6.05 -0.55 16.92
C CYS A 526 -4.82 0.27 17.33
N THR A 527 -4.20 0.98 16.40
CA THR A 527 -2.95 1.73 16.58
C THR A 527 -3.03 2.71 17.75
N ALA A 528 -4.19 3.31 17.96
CA ALA A 528 -4.42 4.26 19.06
C ALA A 528 -4.15 3.68 20.44
N ILE A 529 -4.39 2.38 20.67
CA ILE A 529 -4.09 1.72 21.96
C ILE A 529 -2.59 1.55 22.19
N GLY A 530 -1.84 1.32 21.11
CA GLY A 530 -0.39 1.05 21.17
C GLY A 530 0.49 2.28 21.18
N ILE A 531 -0.04 3.47 20.92
CA ILE A 531 0.74 4.71 20.88
C ILE A 531 0.92 5.26 22.30
N SER A 532 2.18 5.50 22.69
CA SER A 532 2.47 6.27 23.90
C SER A 532 1.91 7.70 23.78
N PRO A 533 1.12 8.18 24.75
CA PRO A 533 0.61 9.55 24.75
C PRO A 533 1.72 10.60 24.62
N ASP A 534 2.86 10.42 25.29
CA ASP A 534 4.01 11.32 25.20
C ASP A 534 4.62 11.36 23.79
N LEU A 535 4.66 10.21 23.11
CA LEU A 535 5.15 10.16 21.73
C LEU A 535 4.16 10.88 20.80
N TRP A 536 2.86 10.67 20.99
CA TRP A 536 1.82 11.31 20.21
C TRP A 536 1.86 12.85 20.38
N ILE A 537 1.90 13.35 21.62
CA ILE A 537 2.00 14.78 21.95
C ILE A 537 3.25 15.41 21.31
N ARG A 538 4.41 14.74 21.40
CA ARG A 538 5.65 15.26 20.79
C ARG A 538 5.56 15.35 19.26
N ARG A 539 4.83 14.46 18.60
CA ARG A 539 4.71 14.44 17.14
C ARG A 539 3.65 15.39 16.60
N ILE A 540 2.50 15.48 17.24
CA ILE A 540 1.41 16.39 16.87
C ILE A 540 1.76 17.84 17.22
N GLY A 541 2.55 18.05 18.25
CA GLY A 541 2.85 19.38 18.78
C GLY A 541 1.77 19.86 19.76
N LYS A 542 1.70 21.19 19.92
CA LYS A 542 0.80 21.82 20.94
C LYS A 542 -0.61 22.10 20.42
N ILE A 543 -0.84 22.00 19.12
CA ILE A 543 -2.12 22.40 18.49
C ILE A 543 -2.62 21.24 17.63
N CYS A 544 -3.85 20.85 17.85
CA CYS A 544 -4.58 19.88 17.08
C CYS A 544 -5.88 20.50 16.55
N TYR A 545 -6.26 20.17 15.32
CA TYR A 545 -7.50 20.65 14.71
C TYR A 545 -8.48 19.48 14.60
N LEU A 546 -9.67 19.67 15.18
CA LEU A 546 -10.73 18.67 15.19
C LEU A 546 -12.07 19.29 14.78
N PRO A 547 -12.97 18.55 14.14
CA PRO A 547 -14.36 18.92 14.04
C PRO A 547 -14.98 19.11 15.43
N GLN A 548 -15.79 20.14 15.62
CA GLN A 548 -16.40 20.44 16.95
C GLN A 548 -17.28 19.29 17.44
N GLY A 549 -17.97 18.59 16.53
CA GLY A 549 -18.80 17.45 16.89
C GLY A 549 -17.98 16.26 17.35
N GLU A 550 -16.83 16.00 16.73
CA GLU A 550 -15.90 14.95 17.14
C GLU A 550 -15.30 15.24 18.53
N TRP A 551 -14.91 16.51 18.76
CA TRP A 551 -14.43 16.92 20.08
C TRP A 551 -15.49 16.76 21.16
N LEU A 552 -16.75 17.15 20.89
CA LEU A 552 -17.86 16.92 21.82
C LEU A 552 -18.03 15.44 22.15
N ASP A 553 -17.97 14.58 21.15
CA ASP A 553 -18.07 13.12 21.35
C ASP A 553 -16.90 12.58 22.18
N ASP A 554 -15.68 13.08 21.96
CA ASP A 554 -14.50 12.73 22.77
C ASP A 554 -14.66 13.16 24.24
N LEU A 555 -15.15 14.38 24.48
CA LEU A 555 -15.41 14.88 25.84
C LEU A 555 -16.47 14.03 26.56
N VAL A 556 -17.58 13.71 25.88
CA VAL A 556 -18.65 12.86 26.42
C VAL A 556 -18.13 11.45 26.72
N PHE A 557 -17.32 10.89 25.84
CA PHE A 557 -16.69 9.60 26.01
C PHE A 557 -15.78 9.56 27.24
N VAL A 558 -14.88 10.54 27.40
CA VAL A 558 -13.97 10.65 28.55
C VAL A 558 -14.77 10.84 29.84
N TRP A 559 -15.76 11.74 29.83
CA TRP A 559 -16.66 11.98 30.99
C TRP A 559 -17.34 10.68 31.43
N LYS A 560 -17.90 9.90 30.47
CA LYS A 560 -18.54 8.61 30.74
C LYS A 560 -17.57 7.63 31.37
N LEU A 561 -16.36 7.48 30.81
CA LEU A 561 -15.34 6.57 31.36
C LEU A 561 -14.94 6.93 32.80
N ILE A 562 -14.73 8.21 33.09
CA ILE A 562 -14.36 8.65 34.45
C ILE A 562 -15.50 8.36 35.45
N ARG A 563 -16.75 8.63 35.04
CA ARG A 563 -17.93 8.40 35.87
C ARG A 563 -18.15 6.91 36.13
N GLU A 564 -17.96 6.05 35.16
CA GLU A 564 -18.16 4.59 35.29
C GLU A 564 -17.01 3.90 36.02
N SER A 565 -15.76 4.33 35.74
CA SER A 565 -14.59 3.71 36.40
C SER A 565 -14.47 4.05 37.88
N LYS A 566 -15.10 5.15 38.33
CA LYS A 566 -14.99 5.69 39.69
C LYS A 566 -13.56 5.88 40.19
N HIS A 567 -12.61 6.10 39.25
CA HIS A 567 -11.19 6.27 39.55
C HIS A 567 -10.99 7.59 40.32
N GLU A 568 -10.61 7.49 41.60
CA GLU A 568 -10.51 8.66 42.51
C GLU A 568 -9.58 9.75 41.98
N GLY A 569 -8.44 9.40 41.38
CA GLY A 569 -7.46 10.33 40.82
C GLY A 569 -7.96 11.15 39.64
N LEU A 570 -9.07 10.76 39.00
CA LEU A 570 -9.63 11.43 37.82
C LEU A 570 -10.92 12.21 38.11
N GLN A 571 -11.51 12.07 39.32
CA GLN A 571 -12.79 12.72 39.65
C GLN A 571 -12.72 14.26 39.60
N HIS A 572 -11.56 14.86 39.81
CA HIS A 572 -11.36 16.30 39.72
C HIS A 572 -11.57 16.85 38.30
N LEU A 573 -11.51 16.01 37.28
CA LEU A 573 -11.73 16.39 35.88
C LEU A 573 -13.21 16.44 35.48
N VAL A 574 -14.12 15.90 36.29
CA VAL A 574 -15.54 15.80 35.95
C VAL A 574 -16.15 17.18 35.71
N LEU A 575 -16.00 18.14 36.64
CA LEU A 575 -16.57 19.49 36.50
C LEU A 575 -15.99 20.29 35.32
N PRO A 576 -14.66 20.30 35.07
CA PRO A 576 -14.10 20.87 33.86
C PRO A 576 -14.68 20.27 32.57
N LEU A 577 -14.80 18.95 32.51
CA LEU A 577 -15.39 18.26 31.35
C LEU A 577 -16.86 18.65 31.14
N GLU A 578 -17.67 18.70 32.21
CA GLU A 578 -19.08 19.11 32.13
C GLU A 578 -19.23 20.55 31.60
N SER A 579 -18.33 21.43 31.99
CA SER A 579 -18.30 22.82 31.48
C SER A 579 -17.98 22.87 29.98
N GLU A 580 -16.96 22.12 29.54
CA GLU A 580 -16.62 22.06 28.11
C GLU A 580 -17.72 21.36 27.30
N ILE A 581 -18.29 20.27 27.80
CA ILE A 581 -19.43 19.60 27.17
C ILE A 581 -20.60 20.54 26.96
N ALA A 582 -20.93 21.37 27.95
CA ALA A 582 -22.00 22.35 27.83
C ALA A 582 -21.69 23.38 26.72
N GLU A 583 -20.46 23.91 26.68
CA GLU A 583 -20.03 24.85 25.67
C GLU A 583 -20.11 24.27 24.25
N TYR A 584 -19.51 23.07 24.05
CA TYR A 584 -19.48 22.43 22.74
C TYR A 584 -20.85 21.86 22.32
N SER A 585 -21.69 21.44 23.27
CA SER A 585 -23.10 21.10 23.02
C SER A 585 -23.84 22.27 22.35
N TYR A 586 -23.68 23.47 22.89
CA TYR A 586 -24.28 24.67 22.30
C TYR A 586 -23.70 25.00 20.92
N LYS A 587 -22.35 24.89 20.75
CA LYS A 587 -21.71 25.17 19.46
C LYS A 587 -22.16 24.20 18.36
N VAL A 588 -22.37 22.91 18.69
CA VAL A 588 -22.73 21.88 17.73
C VAL A 588 -24.24 21.82 17.46
N TYR A 589 -25.06 21.93 18.52
CA TYR A 589 -26.51 21.70 18.43
C TYR A 589 -27.37 22.98 18.64
N GLY A 590 -26.75 24.08 18.99
CA GLY A 590 -27.49 25.35 19.32
C GLY A 590 -28.24 25.26 20.65
N THR A 591 -28.01 24.21 21.45
CA THR A 591 -28.72 23.95 22.71
C THR A 591 -27.78 23.33 23.73
N TYR A 592 -27.97 23.67 25.02
CA TYR A 592 -27.25 23.06 26.11
C TYR A 592 -27.89 21.71 26.48
N TYR A 593 -27.21 20.63 26.28
CA TYR A 593 -27.63 19.30 26.72
C TYR A 593 -26.79 18.82 27.92
N LEU A 594 -27.43 18.12 28.85
CA LEU A 594 -26.74 17.51 29.97
C LEU A 594 -25.81 16.39 29.51
N PRO A 595 -24.60 16.24 30.07
CA PRO A 595 -23.65 15.19 29.71
C PRO A 595 -24.26 13.79 29.73
N TYR A 596 -25.12 13.52 30.71
CA TYR A 596 -25.83 12.24 30.79
C TYR A 596 -26.74 11.98 29.58
N LEU A 597 -27.48 13.00 29.10
CA LEU A 597 -28.35 12.84 27.92
C LEU A 597 -27.54 12.66 26.65
N LEU A 598 -26.42 13.37 26.51
CA LEU A 598 -25.50 13.20 25.39
C LEU A 598 -24.89 11.79 25.40
N SER A 599 -24.46 11.29 26.55
CA SER A 599 -23.93 9.93 26.70
C SER A 599 -24.99 8.87 26.34
N LYS A 600 -26.23 9.05 26.76
CA LYS A 600 -27.33 8.19 26.36
C LYS A 600 -27.64 8.25 24.87
N ALA A 601 -27.68 9.46 24.29
CA ALA A 601 -27.86 9.63 22.86
C ALA A 601 -26.72 8.96 22.05
N TRP A 602 -25.48 9.06 22.55
CA TRP A 602 -24.33 8.38 21.92
C TRP A 602 -24.52 6.83 21.92
N GLU A 603 -24.98 6.22 22.99
CA GLU A 603 -25.30 4.80 23.04
C GLU A 603 -26.37 4.40 22.01
N TYR A 604 -27.37 5.25 21.77
CA TYR A 604 -28.45 4.98 20.81
C TYR A 604 -28.01 5.08 19.34
N ARG A 605 -26.83 5.64 19.04
CA ARG A 605 -26.27 5.63 17.66
C ARG A 605 -26.02 4.23 17.12
N GLN A 606 -25.93 3.22 17.98
CA GLN A 606 -25.80 1.81 17.57
C GLN A 606 -27.04 1.30 16.81
N TYR A 607 -28.20 1.90 16.99
CA TYR A 607 -29.43 1.48 16.33
C TYR A 607 -29.57 2.17 14.95
N ASP A 608 -30.24 1.48 14.02
CA ASP A 608 -30.47 2.03 12.69
C ASP A 608 -31.39 3.26 12.76
N PRO A 609 -30.97 4.45 12.27
CA PRO A 609 -31.79 5.65 12.30
C PRO A 609 -33.08 5.52 11.48
N PHE A 610 -33.14 4.66 10.47
CA PHE A 610 -34.40 4.35 9.77
C PHE A 610 -35.42 3.68 10.70
N LEU A 611 -34.92 2.86 11.64
CA LEU A 611 -35.73 2.25 12.66
C LEU A 611 -36.24 3.28 13.67
N LEU A 612 -35.34 4.11 14.20
CA LEU A 612 -35.64 5.07 15.26
C LEU A 612 -36.48 6.28 14.79
N LEU A 613 -36.09 6.87 13.67
CA LEU A 613 -36.65 8.16 13.19
C LEU A 613 -37.74 8.00 12.14
N GLU A 614 -37.59 7.06 11.21
CA GLU A 614 -38.55 6.83 10.13
C GLU A 614 -39.56 5.70 10.46
N LYS A 615 -39.45 5.06 11.63
CA LYS A 615 -40.34 3.98 12.09
C LYS A 615 -40.52 2.87 11.05
N ALA A 616 -39.42 2.39 10.47
CA ALA A 616 -39.44 1.31 9.49
C ALA A 616 -40.21 0.10 10.05
N ASP A 617 -41.12 -0.47 9.24
CA ASP A 617 -41.96 -1.59 9.67
C ASP A 617 -41.14 -2.88 9.71
N MET A 618 -40.79 -3.34 10.89
CA MET A 618 -40.05 -4.56 11.13
C MET A 618 -40.73 -5.83 10.65
N ARG A 619 -42.08 -5.86 10.63
CA ARG A 619 -42.83 -7.08 10.35
C ARG A 619 -42.63 -7.59 8.93
N TYR A 620 -42.35 -6.69 8.01
CA TYR A 620 -42.19 -6.98 6.60
C TYR A 620 -40.78 -6.80 6.05
N ASP A 621 -39.82 -6.35 6.86
CA ASP A 621 -38.45 -6.13 6.43
C ASP A 621 -37.48 -7.08 7.14
N SER A 622 -37.02 -8.12 6.45
CA SER A 622 -36.07 -9.10 6.93
C SER A 622 -34.73 -8.50 7.39
N TRP A 623 -34.47 -7.25 7.02
CA TRP A 623 -33.30 -6.49 7.47
C TRP A 623 -33.21 -6.35 8.99
N TYR A 624 -34.36 -6.32 9.65
CA TYR A 624 -34.47 -6.18 11.11
C TYR A 624 -34.74 -7.50 11.83
N SER A 625 -34.53 -8.64 11.17
CA SER A 625 -34.80 -9.97 11.73
C SER A 625 -33.96 -10.33 12.96
N ASN A 626 -32.94 -9.50 13.29
CA ASN A 626 -32.12 -9.64 14.49
C ASN A 626 -32.82 -9.13 15.78
N TYR A 627 -33.95 -8.42 15.67
CA TYR A 627 -34.74 -7.98 16.81
C TYR A 627 -36.01 -8.83 16.95
N SER A 628 -36.35 -9.15 18.20
CA SER A 628 -37.72 -9.57 18.48
C SER A 628 -38.67 -8.35 18.45
N TYR A 629 -39.97 -8.62 18.34
CA TYR A 629 -40.97 -7.55 18.36
C TYR A 629 -40.98 -6.82 19.74
N GLU A 630 -40.77 -7.54 20.82
CA GLU A 630 -40.62 -6.95 22.15
C GLU A 630 -39.42 -6.03 22.24
N GLN A 631 -38.24 -6.50 21.86
CA GLN A 631 -37.01 -5.70 21.84
C GLN A 631 -37.21 -4.41 21.03
N TYR A 632 -37.86 -4.48 19.86
CA TYR A 632 -38.15 -3.32 19.06
C TYR A 632 -39.05 -2.32 19.79
N ASN A 633 -40.15 -2.79 20.41
CA ASN A 633 -41.08 -1.93 21.13
C ASN A 633 -40.42 -1.30 22.34
N ASP A 634 -39.56 -2.01 23.04
CA ASP A 634 -38.79 -1.50 24.19
C ASP A 634 -37.86 -0.39 23.76
N ILE A 635 -37.09 -0.61 22.67
CA ILE A 635 -36.19 0.41 22.08
C ILE A 635 -36.99 1.67 21.70
N GLN A 636 -38.12 1.53 21.00
CA GLN A 636 -38.95 2.66 20.57
C GLN A 636 -39.60 3.39 21.76
N THR A 637 -40.06 2.65 22.75
CA THR A 637 -40.70 3.20 23.94
C THR A 637 -39.69 4.00 24.78
N GLU A 638 -38.53 3.43 25.00
CA GLU A 638 -37.46 4.08 25.75
C GLU A 638 -36.93 5.30 24.99
N PHE A 639 -36.71 5.17 23.66
CA PHE A 639 -36.32 6.28 22.81
C PHE A 639 -37.30 7.45 22.87
N GLY A 640 -38.60 7.16 22.88
CA GLY A 640 -39.63 8.18 22.98
C GLY A 640 -39.71 8.89 24.34
N LYS A 641 -39.36 8.21 25.42
CA LYS A 641 -39.46 8.71 26.79
C LYS A 641 -38.19 9.36 27.32
N SER A 642 -37.05 9.03 26.82
CA SER A 642 -35.74 9.37 27.40
C SER A 642 -35.28 10.82 27.23
N GLY A 643 -35.98 11.63 26.44
CA GLY A 643 -35.54 13.01 26.11
C GLY A 643 -34.34 13.04 25.13
N ILE A 644 -33.84 11.90 24.66
CA ILE A 644 -32.71 11.82 23.73
C ILE A 644 -33.08 12.01 22.26
N LYS A 645 -34.36 11.85 21.92
CA LYS A 645 -34.83 11.97 20.54
C LYS A 645 -34.37 13.26 19.84
N PRO A 646 -34.53 14.48 20.44
CA PRO A 646 -34.05 15.69 19.83
C PRO A 646 -32.54 15.70 19.58
N ILE A 647 -31.74 15.06 20.45
CA ILE A 647 -30.30 14.99 20.31
C ILE A 647 -29.94 14.09 19.11
N ILE A 648 -30.60 12.94 18.97
CA ILE A 648 -30.38 12.02 17.84
C ILE A 648 -30.84 12.67 16.52
N GLU A 649 -31.96 13.37 16.51
CA GLU A 649 -32.41 14.14 15.35
C GLU A 649 -31.37 15.21 14.95
N ALA A 650 -30.88 15.97 15.94
CA ALA A 650 -29.84 16.97 15.73
C ALA A 650 -28.51 16.37 15.25
N TYR A 651 -28.09 15.24 15.82
CA TYR A 651 -26.90 14.51 15.38
C TYR A 651 -26.98 14.10 13.91
N HIS A 652 -28.12 13.56 13.48
CA HIS A 652 -28.29 13.14 12.07
C HIS A 652 -28.49 14.31 11.11
N ALA A 653 -29.06 15.43 11.56
CA ALA A 653 -29.25 16.65 10.78
C ALA A 653 -28.00 17.54 10.72
N SER A 654 -27.07 17.40 11.69
CA SER A 654 -25.89 18.28 11.75
C SER A 654 -24.92 17.95 10.62
N THR A 655 -24.50 19.01 9.91
CA THR A 655 -23.47 18.95 8.86
C THR A 655 -22.07 19.21 9.40
N ASN A 656 -21.96 19.51 10.70
CA ASN A 656 -20.74 19.92 11.39
C ASN A 656 -20.19 18.75 12.22
N GLY A 657 -19.95 17.64 11.56
CA GLY A 657 -19.24 16.52 12.16
C GLY A 657 -17.77 16.63 11.93
#